data_8da9caf586c9737e931088cb81435ac1
#
_entry.id   8da9caf586c9737e931088cb81435ac1
#
_cell.length_a   1.000
_cell.length_b   1.000
_cell.length_c   1.000
_cell.angle_alpha   90.00
_cell.angle_beta   90.00
_cell.angle_gamma   90.00
#
_symmetry.space_group_name_H-M   'P 1'
#
loop_
_entity.id
_entity.type
_entity.pdbx_description
1 polymer ?
#
loop_
_entity_poly.entity_id
_entity_poly.type
_entity_poly.pdbx_seq_one_letter_code
_entity_poly.pdbx_strand_id
1 'polypeptide(L)'
;MGEFGIRQTHDKLKKRLSNYIKAQYFAENELLLEATKDLLTREGVLFQEPYIEATKSYEIVKDGFDNADLPENIRRYLNLLIQKDLGVFNTPFYHQVKSLEDFYKGKDLLITTGTGSGKTECFIWPMLTEMIREVHTSPETWEMQGIRTLVLYPMNALVSDQLGRIRNIIGSKDDAYMNIIKSLSKKHVRRPRFGMYTGRTPYPGIDDPKKNENLGKVISENYINCTDEIKEELYKIGRIPSKDLNIFAANLLRGEQVTGVDDSELFTRREMQMICPDLLITNYSMLEFMLMRPIEHCFWKQTKQWLNSSDENRLLLVVDEAHMYRGASGGEVSLLIRRLMDKLEISRDKLRCILTSASVPEGKDDELRKFACGLTGQDLIKDNFSIIRGKTEEISGNRKGNATDIEILTRLDYDKLQGSDEELKSQVEILAQGLGWKEVDDNIYEYLYDNLSKYPPMLELIKLCSGQGVEFSKITSSVFKNTNQMEAEKAAEILLSLGTLAKSKENKVLLPSRVHLLFKGLNGIFACLNPNCKYSHEVMGIKIGNIYEEGHLTCPKCGARVFELIGDRRCGTLFIRAFKDNSDPYNFLWQEQNKLLHKPEEIHLWIAPKDRTDIFKNTVKKSKARENSKFGYIDSRTGILFYDDTYEN
;
A
#
# COMPACT_ATOMS: atom_id res chain seq x y z
N MET A 1 33.66 0.13 4.52
CA MET A 1 32.51 -0.68 4.08
C MET A 1 31.27 0.17 4.26
N GLY A 2 30.60 0.51 3.15
CA GLY A 2 29.45 1.41 3.16
C GLY A 2 28.33 0.94 4.10
N GLU A 3 27.63 1.89 4.70
CA GLU A 3 26.61 1.59 5.72
C GLU A 3 25.24 1.18 5.15
N PHE A 4 25.03 1.16 3.82
CA PHE A 4 23.70 1.17 3.19
C PHE A 4 23.43 0.12 2.11
N GLY A 5 24.20 -0.95 1.97
CA GLY A 5 23.87 -2.05 1.04
C GLY A 5 22.58 -2.79 1.40
N ILE A 6 21.95 -3.46 0.43
CA ILE A 6 20.69 -4.22 0.60
C ILE A 6 20.85 -5.27 1.69
N ARG A 7 21.91 -6.07 1.61
CA ARG A 7 22.19 -7.13 2.59
C ARG A 7 22.45 -6.56 3.98
N GLN A 8 23.25 -5.50 4.07
CA GLN A 8 23.53 -4.86 5.35
C GLN A 8 22.30 -4.22 6.00
N THR A 9 21.46 -3.55 5.20
CA THR A 9 20.19 -2.99 5.67
C THR A 9 19.28 -4.09 6.18
N HIS A 10 19.14 -5.18 5.44
CA HIS A 10 18.37 -6.35 5.85
C HIS A 10 18.87 -6.93 7.17
N ASP A 11 20.18 -7.14 7.32
CA ASP A 11 20.78 -7.69 8.55
C ASP A 11 20.65 -6.73 9.75
N LYS A 12 20.80 -5.42 9.55
CA LYS A 12 20.53 -4.40 10.58
C LYS A 12 19.07 -4.45 11.04
N LEU A 13 18.11 -4.53 10.11
CA LEU A 13 16.67 -4.64 10.44
C LEU A 13 16.35 -5.95 11.15
N LYS A 14 16.86 -7.07 10.66
CA LYS A 14 16.75 -8.39 11.31
C LYS A 14 17.24 -8.35 12.75
N LYS A 15 18.43 -7.80 12.99
CA LYS A 15 19.01 -7.68 14.32
C LYS A 15 18.17 -6.76 15.23
N ARG A 16 17.71 -5.61 14.71
CA ARG A 16 16.86 -4.67 15.46
C ARG A 16 15.52 -5.30 15.83
N LEU A 17 14.84 -5.97 14.89
CA LEU A 17 13.57 -6.64 15.16
C LEU A 17 13.74 -7.79 16.16
N SER A 18 14.78 -8.62 16.01
CA SER A 18 15.08 -9.68 16.96
C SER A 18 15.35 -9.13 18.36
N ASN A 19 16.13 -8.05 18.47
CA ASN A 19 16.40 -7.41 19.77
C ASN A 19 15.14 -6.78 20.37
N TYR A 20 14.30 -6.16 19.55
CA TYR A 20 13.00 -5.62 20.00
C TYR A 20 12.10 -6.71 20.56
N ILE A 21 11.97 -7.83 19.85
CA ILE A 21 11.16 -8.97 20.30
C ILE A 21 11.72 -9.54 21.61
N LYS A 22 13.03 -9.72 21.70
CA LYS A 22 13.69 -10.17 22.93
C LYS A 22 13.41 -9.24 24.11
N ALA A 23 13.59 -7.92 23.92
CA ALA A 23 13.33 -6.94 24.95
C ALA A 23 11.84 -6.85 25.34
N GLN A 24 10.94 -7.00 24.36
CA GLN A 24 9.50 -6.86 24.57
C GLN A 24 8.87 -8.07 25.27
N TYR A 25 9.32 -9.28 24.94
CA TYR A 25 8.65 -10.52 25.35
C TYR A 25 9.48 -11.39 26.28
N PHE A 26 10.83 -11.27 26.31
CA PHE A 26 11.71 -12.24 26.95
C PHE A 26 12.74 -11.62 27.89
N ALA A 27 12.72 -10.32 28.14
CA ALA A 27 13.80 -9.59 28.80
C ALA A 27 14.29 -10.20 30.13
N GLU A 28 13.39 -10.87 30.87
CA GLU A 28 13.71 -11.44 32.18
C GLU A 28 13.53 -12.98 32.25
N ASN A 29 13.44 -13.64 31.07
CA ASN A 29 13.29 -15.09 31.01
C ASN A 29 14.39 -15.73 30.17
N GLU A 30 15.44 -16.22 30.83
CA GLU A 30 16.58 -16.87 30.18
C GLU A 30 16.22 -18.10 29.37
N LEU A 31 15.23 -18.91 29.81
CA LEU A 31 14.76 -20.06 29.09
C LEU A 31 14.20 -19.68 27.72
N LEU A 32 13.36 -18.64 27.65
CA LEU A 32 12.78 -18.17 26.41
C LEU A 32 13.82 -17.51 25.52
N LEU A 33 14.76 -16.75 26.08
CA LEU A 33 15.87 -16.16 25.33
C LEU A 33 16.71 -17.23 24.62
N GLU A 34 17.05 -18.31 25.33
CA GLU A 34 17.83 -19.41 24.76
C GLU A 34 17.01 -20.23 23.76
N ALA A 35 15.82 -20.64 24.15
CA ALA A 35 14.95 -21.49 23.35
C ALA A 35 14.46 -20.81 22.05
N THR A 36 14.34 -19.48 22.03
CA THR A 36 13.91 -18.73 20.85
C THR A 36 15.07 -18.24 19.98
N LYS A 37 16.32 -18.40 20.41
CA LYS A 37 17.49 -17.92 19.67
C LYS A 37 17.53 -18.43 18.23
N ASP A 38 17.38 -19.73 18.05
CA ASP A 38 17.38 -20.36 16.73
C ASP A 38 16.09 -20.02 15.93
N LEU A 39 14.96 -19.94 16.63
CA LEU A 39 13.68 -19.55 16.04
C LEU A 39 13.74 -18.16 15.42
N LEU A 40 14.22 -17.17 16.17
CA LEU A 40 14.29 -15.78 15.74
C LEU A 40 15.33 -15.52 14.62
N THR A 41 16.24 -16.46 14.40
CA THR A 41 17.23 -16.39 13.32
C THR A 41 16.82 -17.16 12.06
N ARG A 42 15.78 -17.99 12.15
CA ARG A 42 15.31 -18.80 11.03
C ARG A 42 14.57 -17.95 10.01
N GLU A 43 14.90 -18.17 8.73
CA GLU A 43 14.15 -17.57 7.61
C GLU A 43 12.69 -18.04 7.61
N GLY A 44 11.79 -17.14 7.22
CA GLY A 44 10.34 -17.37 7.22
C GLY A 44 9.65 -17.11 8.55
N VAL A 45 10.38 -16.99 9.67
CA VAL A 45 9.81 -16.69 10.99
C VAL A 45 9.63 -15.20 11.19
N LEU A 46 10.70 -14.40 11.18
CA LEU A 46 10.63 -12.94 11.34
C LEU A 46 10.91 -12.19 10.04
N PHE A 47 11.60 -12.78 9.12
CA PHE A 47 12.07 -12.16 7.89
C PHE A 47 12.12 -13.18 6.75
N GLN A 48 12.12 -12.65 5.55
CA GLN A 48 12.40 -13.40 4.32
C GLN A 48 13.62 -12.80 3.63
N GLU A 49 14.19 -13.53 2.69
CA GLU A 49 15.21 -13.02 1.78
C GLU A 49 14.71 -11.73 1.10
N PRO A 50 15.56 -10.73 0.85
CA PRO A 50 15.17 -9.55 0.10
C PRO A 50 14.71 -9.92 -1.31
N TYR A 51 13.65 -9.28 -1.81
CA TYR A 51 13.19 -9.39 -3.18
C TYR A 51 13.44 -8.08 -3.92
N ILE A 52 13.90 -8.19 -5.15
CA ILE A 52 14.10 -7.06 -6.06
C ILE A 52 13.05 -7.16 -7.16
N GLU A 53 12.35 -6.06 -7.40
CA GLU A 53 11.42 -5.90 -8.50
C GLU A 53 11.80 -4.67 -9.31
N ALA A 54 11.91 -4.78 -10.62
CA ALA A 54 12.06 -3.65 -11.50
C ALA A 54 10.73 -3.31 -12.18
N THR A 55 10.41 -2.03 -12.26
CA THR A 55 9.26 -1.57 -13.03
C THR A 55 9.51 -1.87 -14.50
N LYS A 56 8.54 -2.46 -15.19
CA LYS A 56 8.62 -2.70 -16.62
C LYS A 56 8.80 -1.38 -17.38
N SER A 57 9.69 -1.36 -18.38
CA SER A 57 9.75 -0.26 -19.32
C SER A 57 8.58 -0.36 -20.29
N TYR A 58 7.69 0.64 -20.25
CA TYR A 58 6.53 0.69 -21.12
C TYR A 58 6.85 1.50 -22.38
N GLU A 59 6.23 1.09 -23.51
CA GLU A 59 6.34 1.76 -24.80
C GLU A 59 5.78 3.18 -24.70
N ILE A 60 6.60 4.16 -25.12
CA ILE A 60 6.26 5.59 -25.13
C ILE A 60 5.70 5.95 -26.51
N VAL A 61 4.66 6.76 -26.55
CA VAL A 61 4.15 7.37 -27.78
C VAL A 61 4.90 8.68 -28.01
N LYS A 62 5.86 8.66 -28.94
CA LYS A 62 6.76 9.80 -29.20
C LYS A 62 6.05 11.04 -29.74
N ASP A 63 5.01 10.85 -30.52
CA ASP A 63 4.21 11.92 -31.12
C ASP A 63 3.12 12.44 -30.16
N GLY A 64 3.16 12.06 -28.88
CA GLY A 64 2.19 12.48 -27.89
C GLY A 64 0.76 12.09 -28.25
N PHE A 65 -0.13 13.09 -28.36
CA PHE A 65 -1.53 12.90 -28.72
C PHE A 65 -1.87 13.30 -30.16
N ASP A 66 -0.88 13.74 -30.96
CA ASP A 66 -1.14 14.31 -32.28
C ASP A 66 -1.78 13.31 -33.24
N ASN A 67 -1.31 12.06 -33.20
CA ASN A 67 -1.81 10.97 -34.03
C ASN A 67 -2.84 10.07 -33.30
N ALA A 68 -3.27 10.43 -32.09
CA ALA A 68 -4.25 9.67 -31.34
C ALA A 68 -5.66 9.78 -31.98
N ASP A 69 -6.41 8.67 -31.96
CA ASP A 69 -7.78 8.61 -32.44
C ASP A 69 -8.75 9.23 -31.41
N LEU A 70 -8.61 10.55 -31.24
CA LEU A 70 -9.34 11.38 -30.30
C LEU A 70 -10.06 12.52 -31.04
N PRO A 71 -11.21 12.98 -30.52
CA PRO A 71 -11.85 14.20 -31.01
C PRO A 71 -10.88 15.39 -30.95
N GLU A 72 -10.92 16.28 -31.92
CA GLU A 72 -10.01 17.42 -32.04
C GLU A 72 -10.04 18.35 -30.80
N ASN A 73 -11.25 18.59 -30.26
CA ASN A 73 -11.41 19.37 -29.05
C ASN A 73 -10.70 18.71 -27.84
N ILE A 74 -10.72 17.39 -27.73
CA ILE A 74 -10.04 16.66 -26.63
C ILE A 74 -8.53 16.78 -26.77
N ARG A 75 -7.97 16.60 -27.98
CA ARG A 75 -6.54 16.85 -28.23
C ARG A 75 -6.14 18.27 -27.84
N ARG A 76 -6.97 19.25 -28.20
CA ARG A 76 -6.76 20.66 -27.78
C ARG A 76 -6.74 20.82 -26.26
N TYR A 77 -7.65 20.16 -25.52
CA TYR A 77 -7.70 20.24 -24.05
C TYR A 77 -6.44 19.61 -23.43
N LEU A 78 -6.02 18.47 -23.92
CA LEU A 78 -4.78 17.80 -23.47
C LEU A 78 -3.56 18.71 -23.71
N ASN A 79 -3.44 19.34 -24.87
CA ASN A 79 -2.36 20.28 -25.16
C ASN A 79 -2.35 21.50 -24.23
N LEU A 80 -3.52 22.03 -23.85
CA LEU A 80 -3.61 23.09 -22.86
C LEU A 80 -3.16 22.64 -21.47
N LEU A 81 -3.50 21.41 -21.06
CA LEU A 81 -3.06 20.82 -19.79
C LEU A 81 -1.54 20.60 -19.78
N ILE A 82 -0.96 20.11 -20.89
CA ILE A 82 0.49 19.96 -21.06
C ILE A 82 1.20 21.30 -20.93
N GLN A 83 0.74 22.34 -21.66
CA GLN A 83 1.35 23.67 -21.64
C GLN A 83 1.38 24.32 -20.26
N LYS A 84 0.46 23.92 -19.38
CA LYS A 84 0.34 24.42 -18.01
C LYS A 84 0.87 23.45 -16.96
N ASP A 85 1.54 22.38 -17.36
CA ASP A 85 2.09 21.32 -16.47
C ASP A 85 1.05 20.77 -15.48
N LEU A 86 -0.15 20.49 -15.98
CA LEU A 86 -1.28 20.02 -15.18
C LEU A 86 -1.43 18.48 -15.24
N GLY A 87 -0.33 17.77 -15.04
CA GLY A 87 -0.32 16.31 -14.88
C GLY A 87 -0.58 15.52 -16.17
N VAL A 88 -0.50 16.18 -17.34
CA VAL A 88 -0.51 15.53 -18.66
C VAL A 88 0.86 15.68 -19.28
N PHE A 89 1.43 14.58 -19.81
CA PHE A 89 2.81 14.52 -20.30
C PHE A 89 2.87 14.54 -21.82
N ASN A 90 3.91 15.17 -22.36
CA ASN A 90 4.18 15.21 -23.82
C ASN A 90 4.47 13.82 -24.40
N THR A 91 5.04 12.94 -23.60
CA THR A 91 5.45 11.59 -24.02
C THR A 91 4.70 10.55 -23.20
N PRO A 92 3.37 10.37 -23.45
CA PRO A 92 2.56 9.42 -22.71
C PRO A 92 2.94 7.97 -23.06
N PHE A 93 2.63 7.05 -22.15
CA PHE A 93 2.72 5.63 -22.46
C PHE A 93 1.58 5.19 -23.39
N TYR A 94 1.85 4.15 -24.20
CA TYR A 94 0.86 3.59 -25.13
C TYR A 94 -0.50 3.30 -24.47
N HIS A 95 -0.51 2.67 -23.29
CA HIS A 95 -1.75 2.32 -22.59
C HIS A 95 -2.52 3.55 -22.07
N GLN A 96 -1.85 4.67 -21.80
CA GLN A 96 -2.48 5.92 -21.40
C GLN A 96 -3.22 6.57 -22.57
N VAL A 97 -2.59 6.62 -23.76
CA VAL A 97 -3.24 7.09 -25.01
C VAL A 97 -4.39 6.17 -25.37
N LYS A 98 -4.16 4.85 -25.36
CA LYS A 98 -5.20 3.85 -25.66
C LYS A 98 -6.40 3.93 -24.72
N SER A 99 -6.18 4.24 -23.43
CA SER A 99 -7.27 4.45 -22.49
C SER A 99 -8.15 5.63 -22.88
N LEU A 100 -7.57 6.74 -23.28
CA LEU A 100 -8.33 7.90 -23.78
C LEU A 100 -9.11 7.59 -25.05
N GLU A 101 -8.46 6.98 -26.05
CA GLU A 101 -9.11 6.62 -27.30
C GLU A 101 -10.35 5.76 -27.08
N ASP A 102 -10.20 4.70 -26.29
CA ASP A 102 -11.32 3.77 -26.03
C ASP A 102 -12.39 4.41 -25.13
N PHE A 103 -11.98 5.28 -24.20
CA PHE A 103 -12.94 6.08 -23.42
C PHE A 103 -13.79 6.97 -24.34
N TYR A 104 -13.20 7.72 -25.25
CA TYR A 104 -13.93 8.60 -26.16
C TYR A 104 -14.70 7.85 -27.26
N LYS A 105 -14.41 6.57 -27.50
CA LYS A 105 -15.26 5.65 -28.27
C LYS A 105 -16.47 5.13 -27.48
N GLY A 106 -16.68 5.62 -26.26
CA GLY A 106 -17.82 5.26 -25.43
C GLY A 106 -17.63 3.97 -24.63
N LYS A 107 -16.42 3.39 -24.58
CA LYS A 107 -16.15 2.14 -23.85
C LYS A 107 -15.89 2.38 -22.37
N ASP A 108 -16.28 1.43 -21.54
CA ASP A 108 -15.80 1.30 -20.18
C ASP A 108 -14.39 0.69 -20.19
N LEU A 109 -13.57 1.01 -19.20
CA LEU A 109 -12.17 0.59 -19.20
C LEU A 109 -11.85 -0.36 -18.06
N LEU A 110 -11.07 -1.39 -18.34
CA LEU A 110 -10.37 -2.22 -17.36
C LEU A 110 -8.88 -2.16 -17.62
N ILE A 111 -8.16 -1.43 -16.78
CA ILE A 111 -6.74 -1.14 -16.94
C ILE A 111 -5.94 -2.14 -16.11
N THR A 112 -5.13 -2.97 -16.77
CA THR A 112 -4.34 -4.03 -16.12
C THR A 112 -2.86 -3.84 -16.42
N THR A 113 -2.22 -2.95 -15.67
CA THR A 113 -0.78 -2.64 -15.80
C THR A 113 -0.10 -2.76 -14.45
N GLY A 114 1.21 -2.97 -14.43
CA GLY A 114 2.01 -3.09 -13.20
C GLY A 114 1.98 -1.83 -12.32
N THR A 115 2.48 -1.93 -11.11
CA THR A 115 2.66 -0.77 -10.23
C THR A 115 3.70 0.19 -10.82
N GLY A 116 3.47 1.50 -10.70
CA GLY A 116 4.38 2.52 -11.27
C GLY A 116 4.28 2.71 -12.79
N SER A 117 3.28 2.12 -13.45
CA SER A 117 3.05 2.25 -14.89
C SER A 117 2.28 3.51 -15.30
N GLY A 118 1.90 4.37 -14.38
CA GLY A 118 1.03 5.50 -14.70
C GLY A 118 -0.44 5.11 -14.92
N LYS A 119 -0.96 4.12 -14.18
CA LYS A 119 -2.39 3.74 -14.20
C LYS A 119 -3.32 4.89 -13.84
N THR A 120 -2.86 5.74 -12.94
CA THR A 120 -3.63 6.88 -12.43
C THR A 120 -3.97 7.87 -13.53
N GLU A 121 -3.05 8.11 -14.46
CA GLU A 121 -3.26 8.96 -15.62
C GLU A 121 -4.37 8.43 -16.54
N CYS A 122 -4.53 7.13 -16.62
CA CYS A 122 -5.58 6.50 -17.43
C CYS A 122 -7.02 6.84 -16.99
N PHE A 123 -7.21 7.33 -15.75
CA PHE A 123 -8.51 7.83 -15.31
C PHE A 123 -8.52 9.33 -14.98
N ILE A 124 -7.40 9.91 -14.55
CA ILE A 124 -7.33 11.37 -14.31
C ILE A 124 -7.52 12.15 -15.61
N TRP A 125 -6.89 11.74 -16.70
CA TRP A 125 -7.01 12.46 -17.97
C TRP A 125 -8.44 12.43 -18.54
N PRO A 126 -9.15 11.29 -18.62
CA PRO A 126 -10.58 11.28 -18.93
C PRO A 126 -11.40 12.19 -18.02
N MET A 127 -11.17 12.15 -16.72
CA MET A 127 -11.87 12.97 -15.73
C MET A 127 -11.70 14.48 -16.01
N LEU A 128 -10.45 14.94 -16.20
CA LEU A 128 -10.14 16.34 -16.45
C LEU A 128 -10.72 16.82 -17.78
N THR A 129 -10.57 16.03 -18.82
CA THR A 129 -11.05 16.38 -20.17
C THR A 129 -12.57 16.36 -20.26
N GLU A 130 -13.26 15.47 -19.53
CA GLU A 130 -14.75 15.46 -19.46
C GLU A 130 -15.28 16.71 -18.74
N MET A 131 -14.66 17.16 -17.66
CA MET A 131 -15.04 18.42 -17.01
C MET A 131 -14.87 19.61 -17.96
N ILE A 132 -13.74 19.71 -18.66
CA ILE A 132 -13.49 20.77 -19.64
C ILE A 132 -14.51 20.66 -20.79
N ARG A 133 -14.82 19.44 -21.26
CA ARG A 133 -15.81 19.22 -22.32
C ARG A 133 -17.19 19.72 -21.90
N GLU A 134 -17.66 19.38 -20.68
CA GLU A 134 -18.96 19.83 -20.17
C GLU A 134 -19.02 21.37 -20.13
N VAL A 135 -17.98 22.02 -19.57
CA VAL A 135 -17.90 23.49 -19.54
C VAL A 135 -18.00 24.10 -20.94
N HIS A 136 -17.31 23.52 -21.91
CA HIS A 136 -17.24 24.06 -23.26
C HIS A 136 -18.51 23.81 -24.07
N THR A 137 -19.12 22.60 -23.96
CA THR A 137 -20.25 22.19 -24.79
C THR A 137 -21.62 22.41 -24.14
N SER A 138 -21.68 22.39 -22.82
CA SER A 138 -22.93 22.40 -22.04
C SER A 138 -22.78 23.25 -20.76
N PRO A 139 -22.43 24.53 -20.87
CA PRO A 139 -22.15 25.38 -19.69
C PRO A 139 -23.35 25.48 -18.74
N GLU A 140 -24.58 25.31 -19.23
CA GLU A 140 -25.79 25.34 -18.41
C GLU A 140 -25.84 24.17 -17.43
N THR A 141 -25.43 22.97 -17.85
CA THR A 141 -25.37 21.78 -16.97
C THR A 141 -24.20 21.90 -16.00
N TRP A 142 -23.10 22.56 -16.41
CA TRP A 142 -21.96 22.79 -15.55
C TRP A 142 -22.29 23.67 -14.33
N GLU A 143 -23.16 24.64 -14.46
CA GLU A 143 -23.58 25.48 -13.33
C GLU A 143 -24.36 24.70 -12.25
N MET A 144 -24.91 23.54 -12.59
CA MET A 144 -25.58 22.65 -11.64
C MET A 144 -24.55 21.93 -10.78
N GLN A 145 -24.82 21.82 -9.48
CA GLN A 145 -24.02 20.99 -8.58
C GLN A 145 -24.38 19.50 -8.75
N GLY A 146 -23.40 18.63 -8.61
CA GLY A 146 -23.56 17.19 -8.71
C GLY A 146 -22.22 16.49 -8.89
N ILE A 147 -22.12 15.24 -8.48
CA ILE A 147 -20.91 14.44 -8.63
C ILE A 147 -20.77 14.02 -10.11
N ARG A 148 -19.74 14.52 -10.78
CA ARG A 148 -19.35 14.12 -12.15
C ARG A 148 -18.50 12.86 -12.13
N THR A 149 -17.58 12.83 -11.15
CA THR A 149 -16.69 11.69 -10.98
C THR A 149 -16.68 11.23 -9.52
N LEU A 150 -16.92 9.94 -9.34
CA LEU A 150 -16.80 9.25 -8.06
C LEU A 150 -15.62 8.27 -8.11
N VAL A 151 -14.61 8.50 -7.28
CA VAL A 151 -13.43 7.62 -7.20
C VAL A 151 -13.48 6.80 -5.93
N LEU A 152 -13.45 5.48 -6.08
CA LEU A 152 -13.46 4.51 -4.98
C LEU A 152 -12.08 3.88 -4.79
N TYR A 153 -11.54 4.01 -3.59
CA TYR A 153 -10.31 3.36 -3.17
C TYR A 153 -10.57 2.27 -2.13
N PRO A 154 -9.79 1.17 -2.13
CA PRO A 154 -9.96 0.13 -1.12
C PRO A 154 -9.50 0.57 0.28
N MET A 155 -8.54 1.49 0.37
CA MET A 155 -7.95 1.92 1.65
C MET A 155 -7.73 3.44 1.71
N ASN A 156 -7.86 4.01 2.93
CA ASN A 156 -7.68 5.45 3.16
C ASN A 156 -6.25 5.98 2.87
N ALA A 157 -5.23 5.13 2.92
CA ALA A 157 -3.85 5.54 2.66
C ALA A 157 -3.66 6.03 1.22
N LEU A 158 -4.22 5.29 0.24
CA LEU A 158 -4.16 5.63 -1.18
C LEU A 158 -4.91 6.93 -1.52
N VAL A 159 -5.98 7.21 -0.77
CA VAL A 159 -6.78 8.42 -0.97
C VAL A 159 -5.95 9.69 -0.76
N SER A 160 -5.07 9.70 0.25
CA SER A 160 -4.27 10.88 0.60
C SER A 160 -3.26 11.27 -0.46
N ASP A 161 -2.62 10.29 -1.12
CA ASP A 161 -1.66 10.53 -2.20
C ASP A 161 -2.34 11.09 -3.45
N GLN A 162 -3.50 10.55 -3.79
CA GLN A 162 -4.26 11.02 -4.95
C GLN A 162 -4.85 12.39 -4.72
N LEU A 163 -5.28 12.71 -3.49
CA LEU A 163 -5.74 14.05 -3.15
C LEU A 163 -4.64 15.09 -3.40
N GLY A 164 -3.37 14.79 -3.06
CA GLY A 164 -2.24 15.66 -3.35
C GLY A 164 -2.09 15.95 -4.84
N ARG A 165 -2.26 14.95 -5.71
CA ARG A 165 -2.23 15.14 -7.16
C ARG A 165 -3.36 16.03 -7.66
N ILE A 166 -4.58 15.81 -7.18
CA ILE A 166 -5.76 16.64 -7.56
C ILE A 166 -5.59 18.07 -7.09
N ARG A 167 -5.00 18.33 -5.91
CA ARG A 167 -4.67 19.67 -5.43
C ARG A 167 -3.72 20.39 -6.39
N ASN A 168 -2.69 19.72 -6.86
CA ASN A 168 -1.71 20.30 -7.79
C ASN A 168 -2.28 20.55 -9.19
N ILE A 169 -3.35 19.87 -9.59
CA ILE A 169 -3.99 20.02 -10.89
C ILE A 169 -5.17 21.02 -10.82
N ILE A 170 -6.25 20.62 -10.13
CA ILE A 170 -7.49 21.41 -10.08
C ILE A 170 -7.35 22.63 -9.16
N GLY A 171 -6.58 22.49 -8.10
CA GLY A 171 -6.35 23.52 -7.09
C GLY A 171 -4.99 24.18 -7.18
N SER A 172 -4.37 24.22 -8.36
CA SER A 172 -3.05 24.81 -8.57
C SER A 172 -2.98 26.27 -8.10
N LYS A 173 -1.82 26.66 -7.54
CA LYS A 173 -1.58 27.96 -6.89
C LYS A 173 -1.84 29.16 -7.82
N ASP A 174 -1.60 28.98 -9.11
CA ASP A 174 -1.77 29.99 -10.16
C ASP A 174 -3.12 29.92 -10.88
N ASP A 175 -4.06 29.13 -10.35
CA ASP A 175 -5.37 28.89 -10.97
C ASP A 175 -5.31 28.36 -12.42
N ALA A 176 -4.21 27.71 -12.80
CA ALA A 176 -3.97 27.32 -14.19
C ALA A 176 -5.12 26.50 -14.79
N TYR A 177 -5.67 25.53 -14.04
CA TYR A 177 -6.81 24.74 -14.51
C TYR A 177 -8.08 25.60 -14.68
N MET A 178 -8.36 26.48 -13.73
CA MET A 178 -9.51 27.40 -13.84
C MET A 178 -9.34 28.40 -14.99
N ASN A 179 -8.13 28.83 -15.27
CA ASN A 179 -7.83 29.71 -16.39
C ASN A 179 -8.08 29.03 -17.74
N ILE A 180 -7.79 27.72 -17.88
CA ILE A 180 -8.17 26.94 -19.06
C ILE A 180 -9.70 26.91 -19.20
N ILE A 181 -10.41 26.58 -18.14
CA ILE A 181 -11.89 26.56 -18.13
C ILE A 181 -12.48 27.90 -18.56
N LYS A 182 -12.01 29.00 -17.96
CA LYS A 182 -12.45 30.37 -18.32
C LYS A 182 -12.15 30.72 -19.77
N SER A 183 -11.02 30.29 -20.31
CA SER A 183 -10.65 30.59 -21.71
C SER A 183 -11.53 29.91 -22.75
N LEU A 184 -12.15 28.81 -22.38
CA LEU A 184 -12.99 28.00 -23.27
C LEU A 184 -14.47 28.38 -23.19
N SER A 185 -14.91 29.01 -22.13
CA SER A 185 -16.30 29.44 -21.95
C SER A 185 -16.50 30.90 -22.32
N LYS A 186 -17.61 31.17 -23.03
CA LYS A 186 -18.06 32.56 -23.31
C LYS A 186 -18.90 33.17 -22.19
N LYS A 187 -19.28 32.38 -21.20
CA LYS A 187 -20.11 32.77 -20.03
C LYS A 187 -19.29 32.70 -18.75
N HIS A 188 -19.80 33.28 -17.70
CA HIS A 188 -19.27 33.05 -16.34
C HIS A 188 -19.38 31.53 -16.05
N VAL A 189 -18.35 30.97 -15.48
CA VAL A 189 -18.25 29.52 -15.15
C VAL A 189 -17.84 29.39 -13.71
N ARG A 190 -18.59 28.58 -12.96
CA ARG A 190 -18.21 28.27 -11.60
C ARG A 190 -16.94 27.42 -11.55
N ARG A 191 -16.21 27.54 -10.45
CA ARG A 191 -15.01 26.76 -10.18
C ARG A 191 -15.35 25.27 -9.98
N PRO A 192 -14.57 24.33 -10.56
CA PRO A 192 -14.67 22.91 -10.23
C PRO A 192 -14.31 22.67 -8.78
N ARG A 193 -15.08 21.84 -8.11
CA ARG A 193 -14.88 21.50 -6.70
C ARG A 193 -14.62 20.03 -6.51
N PHE A 194 -13.68 19.73 -5.63
CA PHE A 194 -13.38 18.36 -5.26
C PHE A 194 -13.34 18.19 -3.74
N GLY A 195 -13.51 16.96 -3.27
CA GLY A 195 -13.42 16.66 -1.86
C GLY A 195 -13.15 15.18 -1.57
N MET A 196 -12.50 14.95 -0.44
CA MET A 196 -12.28 13.63 0.11
C MET A 196 -13.30 13.36 1.22
N TYR A 197 -14.14 12.34 1.06
CA TYR A 197 -15.15 11.95 2.04
C TYR A 197 -14.85 10.58 2.62
N THR A 198 -14.13 10.53 3.73
CA THR A 198 -13.68 9.30 4.40
C THR A 198 -13.76 9.43 5.92
N GLY A 199 -13.44 8.38 6.66
CA GLY A 199 -13.35 8.43 8.12
C GLY A 199 -12.34 9.45 8.66
N ARG A 200 -11.35 9.85 7.83
CA ARG A 200 -10.30 10.83 8.19
C ARG A 200 -10.67 12.27 7.85
N THR A 201 -11.72 12.49 7.07
CA THR A 201 -12.17 13.84 6.72
C THR A 201 -12.70 14.54 7.96
N PRO A 202 -12.25 15.78 8.26
CA PRO A 202 -12.70 16.51 9.42
C PRO A 202 -14.21 16.66 9.47
N TYR A 203 -14.75 16.67 10.70
CA TYR A 203 -16.11 17.04 10.99
C TYR A 203 -17.21 16.06 10.57
N PRO A 204 -17.33 14.91 11.25
CA PRO A 204 -18.51 14.05 11.08
C PRO A 204 -19.69 14.59 11.89
N GLY A 205 -20.76 15.03 11.27
CA GLY A 205 -22.03 15.31 11.93
C GLY A 205 -22.42 16.77 12.04
N ILE A 206 -23.11 17.15 13.12
CA ILE A 206 -23.71 18.47 13.34
C ILE A 206 -22.64 19.54 13.51
N ASP A 207 -22.90 20.72 12.97
CA ASP A 207 -22.06 21.90 13.12
C ASP A 207 -21.91 22.28 14.61
N ASP A 208 -20.67 22.39 15.08
CA ASP A 208 -20.36 22.65 16.49
C ASP A 208 -19.28 23.75 16.54
N PRO A 209 -19.64 24.94 17.04
CA PRO A 209 -18.71 26.09 17.08
C PRO A 209 -17.38 25.79 17.79
N LYS A 210 -17.38 24.98 18.87
CA LYS A 210 -16.14 24.62 19.58
C LYS A 210 -15.22 23.72 18.73
N LYS A 211 -15.80 22.80 17.99
CA LYS A 211 -15.03 21.95 17.07
C LYS A 211 -14.51 22.77 15.90
N ASN A 212 -15.29 23.72 15.40
CA ASN A 212 -14.85 24.65 14.36
C ASN A 212 -13.65 25.47 14.85
N GLU A 213 -13.73 26.05 16.04
CA GLU A 213 -12.61 26.78 16.65
C GLU A 213 -11.34 25.92 16.79
N ASN A 214 -11.48 24.67 17.26
CA ASN A 214 -10.35 23.76 17.37
C ASN A 214 -9.74 23.42 15.99
N LEU A 215 -10.57 23.19 14.99
CA LEU A 215 -10.09 22.96 13.61
C LEU A 215 -9.37 24.18 13.06
N GLY A 216 -9.90 25.39 13.33
CA GLY A 216 -9.28 26.65 12.95
C GLY A 216 -7.88 26.82 13.58
N LYS A 217 -7.71 26.46 14.85
CA LYS A 217 -6.40 26.46 15.52
C LYS A 217 -5.43 25.48 14.86
N VAL A 218 -5.85 24.25 14.60
CA VAL A 218 -5.04 23.23 13.93
C VAL A 218 -4.60 23.68 12.53
N ILE A 219 -5.50 24.29 11.75
CA ILE A 219 -5.17 24.81 10.43
C ILE A 219 -4.16 25.96 10.54
N SER A 220 -4.37 26.87 11.49
CA SER A 220 -3.45 28.00 11.71
C SER A 220 -2.06 27.53 12.09
N GLU A 221 -1.94 26.58 12.99
CA GLU A 221 -0.64 26.04 13.43
C GLU A 221 0.10 25.28 12.33
N ASN A 222 -0.60 24.41 11.59
CA ASN A 222 0.04 23.51 10.63
C ASN A 222 0.29 24.11 9.25
N TYR A 223 -0.48 25.09 8.83
CA TYR A 223 -0.43 25.60 7.45
C TYR A 223 -0.21 27.11 7.34
N ILE A 224 -0.65 27.92 8.33
CA ILE A 224 -0.57 29.37 8.24
C ILE A 224 0.70 29.89 8.93
N ASN A 225 0.99 29.43 10.15
CA ASN A 225 2.08 29.93 10.99
C ASN A 225 3.43 29.22 10.75
N CYS A 226 3.51 28.27 9.81
CA CYS A 226 4.78 27.63 9.44
C CYS A 226 5.63 28.55 8.55
N THR A 227 6.96 28.29 8.47
CA THR A 227 7.89 29.07 7.64
C THR A 227 7.58 28.92 6.15
N ASP A 228 8.03 29.87 5.35
CA ASP A 228 7.75 29.85 3.91
C ASP A 228 8.41 28.65 3.22
N GLU A 229 9.60 28.20 3.70
CA GLU A 229 10.25 27.00 3.19
C GLU A 229 9.39 25.75 3.42
N ILE A 230 8.81 25.59 4.61
CA ILE A 230 7.91 24.47 4.94
C ILE A 230 6.64 24.56 4.09
N LYS A 231 6.07 25.76 3.89
CA LYS A 231 4.89 25.93 3.02
C LYS A 231 5.18 25.50 1.59
N GLU A 232 6.31 25.91 1.04
CA GLU A 232 6.73 25.54 -0.31
C GLU A 232 6.89 24.01 -0.46
N GLU A 233 7.50 23.35 0.52
CA GLU A 233 7.66 21.92 0.55
C GLU A 233 6.29 21.20 0.63
N LEU A 234 5.43 21.61 1.58
CA LEU A 234 4.08 21.08 1.72
C LEU A 234 3.23 21.29 0.47
N TYR A 235 3.43 22.41 -0.22
CA TYR A 235 2.74 22.69 -1.48
C TYR A 235 3.19 21.75 -2.59
N LYS A 236 4.52 21.57 -2.79
CA LYS A 236 5.08 20.66 -3.80
C LYS A 236 4.54 19.23 -3.66
N ILE A 237 4.40 18.75 -2.43
CA ILE A 237 3.87 17.40 -2.16
C ILE A 237 2.33 17.35 -2.08
N GLY A 238 1.62 18.44 -2.40
CA GLY A 238 0.16 18.51 -2.41
C GLY A 238 -0.50 18.34 -1.04
N ARG A 239 0.18 18.76 0.05
CA ARG A 239 -0.37 18.66 1.42
C ARG A 239 -1.20 19.87 1.82
N ILE A 240 -1.00 21.03 1.20
CA ILE A 240 -1.79 22.22 1.49
C ILE A 240 -3.16 22.14 0.81
N PRO A 241 -4.27 22.31 1.56
CA PRO A 241 -5.61 22.35 0.98
C PRO A 241 -5.78 23.48 -0.04
N SER A 242 -6.49 23.19 -1.12
CA SER A 242 -6.72 24.14 -2.23
C SER A 242 -7.88 25.11 -1.95
N LYS A 243 -7.65 25.98 -0.97
CA LYS A 243 -8.60 27.02 -0.54
C LYS A 243 -7.88 28.17 0.15
N ASP A 244 -8.57 29.29 0.33
CA ASP A 244 -8.05 30.38 1.16
C ASP A 244 -8.08 29.99 2.64
N LEU A 245 -6.94 29.45 3.11
CA LEU A 245 -6.80 28.98 4.49
C LEU A 245 -6.89 30.10 5.52
N ASN A 246 -6.49 31.34 5.18
CA ASN A 246 -6.55 32.46 6.10
C ASN A 246 -8.01 32.87 6.38
N ILE A 247 -8.80 33.02 5.32
CA ILE A 247 -10.23 33.31 5.45
C ILE A 247 -10.96 32.13 6.10
N PHE A 248 -10.67 30.90 5.67
CA PHE A 248 -11.33 29.71 6.21
C PHE A 248 -11.03 29.51 7.71
N ALA A 249 -9.77 29.62 8.14
CA ALA A 249 -9.39 29.52 9.55
C ALA A 249 -9.99 30.65 10.39
N ALA A 250 -10.01 31.89 9.86
CA ALA A 250 -10.61 33.01 10.55
C ALA A 250 -12.13 32.82 10.79
N ASN A 251 -12.85 32.26 9.83
CA ASN A 251 -14.26 31.91 9.99
C ASN A 251 -14.46 30.78 11.01
N LEU A 252 -13.64 29.72 10.93
CA LEU A 252 -13.67 28.62 11.89
C LEU A 252 -13.42 29.08 13.32
N LEU A 253 -12.48 30.02 13.53
CA LEU A 253 -12.21 30.59 14.86
C LEU A 253 -13.39 31.41 15.40
N ARG A 254 -14.29 31.88 14.53
CA ARG A 254 -15.56 32.51 14.90
C ARG A 254 -16.70 31.50 15.09
N GLY A 255 -16.41 30.20 14.90
CA GLY A 255 -17.38 29.12 15.01
C GLY A 255 -18.15 28.82 13.73
N GLU A 256 -17.80 29.41 12.59
CA GLU A 256 -18.51 29.28 11.31
C GLU A 256 -17.70 28.49 10.28
N GLN A 257 -18.37 27.70 9.45
CA GLN A 257 -17.77 27.07 8.28
C GLN A 257 -18.30 27.73 7.01
N VAL A 258 -17.44 28.50 6.34
CA VAL A 258 -17.78 29.20 5.10
C VAL A 258 -16.84 28.76 3.99
N THR A 259 -17.42 28.28 2.88
CA THR A 259 -16.67 27.93 1.67
C THR A 259 -16.63 29.16 0.76
N GLY A 260 -15.43 29.60 0.41
CA GLY A 260 -15.19 30.72 -0.50
C GLY A 260 -15.64 30.40 -1.93
N VAL A 261 -15.90 31.44 -2.71
CA VAL A 261 -16.24 31.30 -4.14
C VAL A 261 -15.04 30.74 -4.91
N ASP A 262 -13.84 31.11 -4.50
CA ASP A 262 -12.57 30.70 -5.11
C ASP A 262 -11.96 29.41 -4.51
N ASP A 263 -12.66 28.77 -3.57
CA ASP A 263 -12.23 27.49 -3.02
C ASP A 263 -12.51 26.35 -4.01
N SER A 264 -11.46 25.62 -4.40
CA SER A 264 -11.57 24.37 -5.20
C SER A 264 -11.78 23.15 -4.33
N GLU A 265 -11.21 23.12 -3.12
CA GLU A 265 -11.32 21.99 -2.20
C GLU A 265 -12.38 22.22 -1.12
N LEU A 266 -13.28 21.25 -1.01
CA LEU A 266 -14.19 21.13 0.13
C LEU A 266 -13.50 20.26 1.19
N PHE A 267 -12.94 20.91 2.21
CA PHE A 267 -12.01 20.29 3.15
C PHE A 267 -12.73 19.46 4.24
N THR A 268 -13.95 19.87 4.62
CA THR A 268 -14.73 19.20 5.66
C THR A 268 -15.92 18.46 5.09
N ARG A 269 -16.42 17.46 5.84
CA ARG A 269 -17.67 16.78 5.45
C ARG A 269 -18.85 17.75 5.43
N ARG A 270 -18.85 18.71 6.35
CA ARG A 270 -19.92 19.71 6.42
C ARG A 270 -19.99 20.57 5.15
N GLU A 271 -18.85 21.07 4.67
CA GLU A 271 -18.81 21.80 3.40
C GLU A 271 -19.38 20.95 2.26
N MET A 272 -18.95 19.69 2.14
CA MET A 272 -19.44 18.78 1.10
C MET A 272 -20.92 18.45 1.23
N GLN A 273 -21.46 18.37 2.44
CA GLN A 273 -22.90 18.17 2.69
C GLN A 273 -23.75 19.38 2.26
N MET A 274 -23.17 20.59 2.30
CA MET A 274 -23.84 21.81 1.84
C MET A 274 -23.66 22.04 0.34
N ILE A 275 -22.47 21.73 -0.18
CA ILE A 275 -22.07 21.98 -1.58
C ILE A 275 -21.55 20.65 -2.15
N CYS A 276 -22.30 20.06 -3.07
CA CYS A 276 -21.89 18.81 -3.70
C CYS A 276 -20.63 19.02 -4.56
N PRO A 277 -19.54 18.25 -4.34
CA PRO A 277 -18.34 18.34 -5.17
C PRO A 277 -18.59 17.75 -6.57
N ASP A 278 -17.85 18.21 -7.56
CA ASP A 278 -17.81 17.64 -8.91
C ASP A 278 -17.01 16.34 -8.94
N LEU A 279 -15.92 16.31 -8.17
CA LEU A 279 -15.08 15.14 -7.95
C LEU A 279 -15.14 14.72 -6.49
N LEU A 280 -15.69 13.55 -6.25
CA LEU A 280 -15.76 12.93 -4.92
C LEU A 280 -14.80 11.74 -4.83
N ILE A 281 -13.90 11.78 -3.85
CA ILE A 281 -12.97 10.69 -3.55
C ILE A 281 -13.39 10.06 -2.23
N THR A 282 -13.62 8.74 -2.24
CA THR A 282 -14.07 8.01 -1.05
C THR A 282 -13.60 6.56 -1.06
N ASN A 283 -13.97 5.79 -0.03
CA ASN A 283 -13.81 4.34 0.00
C ASN A 283 -15.17 3.63 0.02
N TYR A 284 -15.18 2.31 -0.22
CA TYR A 284 -16.42 1.55 -0.34
C TYR A 284 -17.26 1.59 0.95
N SER A 285 -16.64 1.45 2.13
CA SER A 285 -17.34 1.47 3.41
C SER A 285 -18.00 2.82 3.68
N MET A 286 -17.33 3.91 3.34
CA MET A 286 -17.89 5.25 3.50
C MET A 286 -19.02 5.49 2.50
N LEU A 287 -18.89 5.04 1.24
CA LEU A 287 -19.97 5.15 0.26
C LEU A 287 -21.22 4.41 0.74
N GLU A 288 -21.07 3.24 1.36
CA GLU A 288 -22.18 2.49 1.96
C GLU A 288 -22.91 3.34 3.02
N PHE A 289 -22.17 3.95 3.95
CA PHE A 289 -22.77 4.86 4.93
C PHE A 289 -23.44 6.06 4.28
N MET A 290 -22.82 6.67 3.26
CA MET A 290 -23.38 7.82 2.54
C MET A 290 -24.70 7.51 1.84
N LEU A 291 -24.87 6.29 1.33
CA LEU A 291 -26.13 5.87 0.68
C LEU A 291 -27.27 5.65 1.68
N MET A 292 -26.92 5.31 2.95
CA MET A 292 -27.91 5.01 3.98
C MET A 292 -28.31 6.23 4.83
N ARG A 293 -27.36 7.13 5.12
CA ARG A 293 -27.61 8.21 6.07
C ARG A 293 -28.34 9.39 5.43
N PRO A 294 -29.32 9.99 6.13
CA PRO A 294 -30.04 11.16 5.61
C PRO A 294 -29.17 12.41 5.43
N ILE A 295 -28.09 12.56 6.20
CA ILE A 295 -27.24 13.75 6.19
C ILE A 295 -26.53 13.96 4.84
N GLU A 296 -26.31 12.88 4.09
CA GLU A 296 -25.72 12.93 2.75
C GLU A 296 -26.76 12.97 1.62
N HIS A 297 -28.06 13.13 1.94
CA HIS A 297 -29.11 13.15 0.90
C HIS A 297 -28.89 14.24 -0.17
N CYS A 298 -28.27 15.35 0.22
CA CYS A 298 -27.96 16.47 -0.68
C CYS A 298 -27.08 16.03 -1.87
N PHE A 299 -26.08 15.18 -1.67
CA PHE A 299 -25.21 14.65 -2.73
C PHE A 299 -26.03 13.94 -3.83
N TRP A 300 -26.90 13.03 -3.39
CA TRP A 300 -27.66 12.18 -4.31
C TRP A 300 -28.73 12.96 -5.02
N LYS A 301 -29.41 13.87 -4.33
CA LYS A 301 -30.43 14.74 -4.94
C LYS A 301 -29.83 15.63 -6.02
N GLN A 302 -28.73 16.31 -5.73
CA GLN A 302 -28.09 17.22 -6.69
C GLN A 302 -27.48 16.45 -7.87
N THR A 303 -26.82 15.30 -7.61
CA THR A 303 -26.27 14.45 -8.67
C THR A 303 -27.36 13.90 -9.58
N LYS A 304 -28.50 13.46 -9.02
CA LYS A 304 -29.65 13.01 -9.81
C LYS A 304 -30.21 14.14 -10.67
N GLN A 305 -30.35 15.35 -10.13
CA GLN A 305 -30.82 16.50 -10.88
C GLN A 305 -29.91 16.84 -12.06
N TRP A 306 -28.59 16.83 -11.83
CA TRP A 306 -27.60 17.04 -12.88
C TRP A 306 -27.66 15.94 -13.95
N LEU A 307 -27.72 14.66 -13.57
CA LEU A 307 -27.79 13.53 -14.49
C LEU A 307 -29.04 13.58 -15.40
N ASN A 308 -30.14 14.08 -14.87
CA ASN A 308 -31.39 14.20 -15.60
C ASN A 308 -31.53 15.50 -16.43
N SER A 309 -30.62 16.45 -16.25
CA SER A 309 -30.67 17.73 -16.99
C SER A 309 -30.20 17.60 -18.44
N SER A 310 -29.50 16.54 -18.81
CA SER A 310 -29.09 16.23 -20.19
C SER A 310 -28.90 14.76 -20.42
N ASP A 311 -29.26 14.30 -21.61
CA ASP A 311 -29.01 12.92 -22.03
C ASP A 311 -27.52 12.60 -22.16
N GLU A 312 -26.68 13.61 -22.35
CA GLU A 312 -25.21 13.47 -22.43
C GLU A 312 -24.54 13.31 -21.07
N ASN A 313 -25.20 13.70 -19.98
CA ASN A 313 -24.61 13.61 -18.67
C ASN A 313 -24.48 12.17 -18.20
N ARG A 314 -23.28 11.81 -17.76
CA ARG A 314 -22.92 10.47 -17.25
C ARG A 314 -22.09 10.59 -15.98
N LEU A 315 -22.40 9.76 -15.00
CA LEU A 315 -21.53 9.62 -13.82
C LEU A 315 -20.32 8.77 -14.20
N LEU A 316 -19.12 9.29 -14.00
CA LEU A 316 -17.89 8.52 -14.12
C LEU A 316 -17.57 7.87 -12.76
N LEU A 317 -17.62 6.54 -12.73
CA LEU A 317 -17.22 5.73 -11.59
C LEU A 317 -15.81 5.16 -11.84
N VAL A 318 -14.86 5.57 -11.02
CA VAL A 318 -13.51 5.01 -11.02
C VAL A 318 -13.37 4.08 -9.82
N VAL A 319 -12.96 2.84 -10.03
CA VAL A 319 -12.67 1.87 -8.99
C VAL A 319 -11.20 1.50 -9.07
N ASP A 320 -10.40 2.08 -8.18
CA ASP A 320 -8.96 1.81 -8.15
C ASP A 320 -8.67 0.51 -7.39
N GLU A 321 -7.61 -0.19 -7.83
CA GLU A 321 -7.19 -1.50 -7.30
C GLU A 321 -8.35 -2.52 -7.23
N ALA A 322 -9.17 -2.59 -8.29
CA ALA A 322 -10.38 -3.40 -8.35
C ALA A 322 -10.14 -4.89 -8.05
N HIS A 323 -8.90 -5.39 -8.23
CA HIS A 323 -8.52 -6.76 -7.87
C HIS A 323 -8.65 -7.06 -6.37
N MET A 324 -8.71 -6.04 -5.52
CA MET A 324 -8.98 -6.20 -4.08
C MET A 324 -10.42 -6.67 -3.81
N TYR A 325 -11.35 -6.42 -4.74
CA TYR A 325 -12.77 -6.76 -4.60
C TYR A 325 -13.07 -8.13 -5.24
N ARG A 326 -12.67 -9.20 -4.57
CA ARG A 326 -12.90 -10.60 -5.00
C ARG A 326 -13.69 -11.38 -3.95
N GLY A 327 -14.34 -12.46 -4.37
CA GLY A 327 -15.14 -13.29 -3.47
C GLY A 327 -16.29 -12.51 -2.82
N ALA A 328 -16.48 -12.66 -1.52
CA ALA A 328 -17.56 -12.00 -0.78
C ALA A 328 -17.50 -10.47 -0.88
N SER A 329 -16.33 -9.87 -0.68
CA SER A 329 -16.17 -8.41 -0.77
C SER A 329 -16.46 -7.87 -2.18
N GLY A 330 -16.17 -8.63 -3.22
CA GLY A 330 -16.56 -8.29 -4.60
C GLY A 330 -18.08 -8.27 -4.78
N GLY A 331 -18.78 -9.21 -4.16
CA GLY A 331 -20.24 -9.24 -4.13
C GLY A 331 -20.84 -8.03 -3.42
N GLU A 332 -20.28 -7.65 -2.25
CA GLU A 332 -20.71 -6.48 -1.50
C GLU A 332 -20.55 -5.18 -2.29
N VAL A 333 -19.38 -4.96 -2.90
CA VAL A 333 -19.12 -3.76 -3.73
C VAL A 333 -20.00 -3.75 -4.98
N SER A 334 -20.25 -4.90 -5.59
CA SER A 334 -21.16 -5.03 -6.72
C SER A 334 -22.60 -4.60 -6.36
N LEU A 335 -23.10 -5.05 -5.20
CA LEU A 335 -24.41 -4.63 -4.69
C LEU A 335 -24.41 -3.14 -4.30
N LEU A 336 -23.32 -2.63 -3.75
CA LEU A 336 -23.18 -1.21 -3.41
C LEU A 336 -23.29 -0.32 -4.67
N ILE A 337 -22.65 -0.71 -5.79
CA ILE A 337 -22.76 0.02 -7.06
C ILE A 337 -24.22 0.00 -7.58
N ARG A 338 -24.92 -1.13 -7.47
CA ARG A 338 -26.34 -1.21 -7.83
C ARG A 338 -27.21 -0.33 -6.94
N ARG A 339 -26.95 -0.28 -5.64
CA ARG A 339 -27.63 0.63 -4.71
C ARG A 339 -27.36 2.09 -5.03
N LEU A 340 -26.14 2.42 -5.49
CA LEU A 340 -25.81 3.76 -5.97
C LEU A 340 -26.66 4.12 -7.19
N MET A 341 -26.76 3.24 -8.19
CA MET A 341 -27.60 3.46 -9.38
C MET A 341 -29.10 3.61 -9.01
N ASP A 342 -29.59 2.75 -8.11
CA ASP A 342 -30.96 2.84 -7.60
C ASP A 342 -31.20 4.16 -6.86
N LYS A 343 -30.28 4.58 -5.99
CA LYS A 343 -30.36 5.85 -5.25
C LYS A 343 -30.38 7.07 -6.18
N LEU A 344 -29.68 7.00 -7.29
CA LEU A 344 -29.65 8.04 -8.33
C LEU A 344 -30.79 7.89 -9.34
N GLU A 345 -31.53 6.77 -9.31
CA GLU A 345 -32.58 6.38 -10.28
C GLU A 345 -32.08 6.42 -11.74
N ILE A 346 -30.90 5.83 -11.97
CA ILE A 346 -30.28 5.77 -13.28
C ILE A 346 -30.12 4.34 -13.78
N SER A 347 -30.20 4.19 -15.10
CA SER A 347 -29.82 2.96 -15.80
C SER A 347 -28.30 2.84 -15.98
N ARG A 348 -27.82 1.65 -16.35
CA ARG A 348 -26.38 1.38 -16.50
C ARG A 348 -25.70 2.23 -17.58
N ASP A 349 -26.41 2.67 -18.60
CA ASP A 349 -25.92 3.53 -19.68
C ASP A 349 -25.61 4.97 -19.24
N LYS A 350 -26.17 5.41 -18.11
CA LYS A 350 -25.81 6.68 -17.45
C LYS A 350 -24.56 6.57 -16.56
N LEU A 351 -23.98 5.36 -16.40
CA LEU A 351 -22.77 5.11 -15.62
C LEU A 351 -21.61 4.72 -16.54
N ARG A 352 -20.54 5.49 -16.54
CA ARG A 352 -19.25 5.17 -17.18
C ARG A 352 -18.31 4.60 -16.12
N CYS A 353 -17.59 3.53 -16.45
CA CYS A 353 -16.72 2.87 -15.50
C CYS A 353 -15.27 2.81 -15.98
N ILE A 354 -14.34 3.14 -15.06
CA ILE A 354 -12.91 2.88 -15.23
C ILE A 354 -12.45 2.07 -14.03
N LEU A 355 -12.04 0.83 -14.27
CA LEU A 355 -11.50 -0.06 -13.26
C LEU A 355 -10.00 -0.16 -13.45
N THR A 356 -9.21 -0.01 -12.39
CA THR A 356 -7.77 -0.28 -12.44
C THR A 356 -7.44 -1.54 -11.65
N SER A 357 -6.43 -2.27 -12.08
CA SER A 357 -6.00 -3.51 -11.44
C SER A 357 -4.50 -3.70 -11.57
N ALA A 358 -3.91 -4.50 -10.69
CA ALA A 358 -2.57 -5.02 -10.90
C ALA A 358 -2.48 -5.81 -12.21
N SER A 359 -1.28 -6.03 -12.72
CA SER A 359 -1.06 -6.80 -13.95
C SER A 359 -1.66 -8.22 -13.83
N VAL A 360 -2.40 -8.61 -14.85
CA VAL A 360 -2.97 -9.95 -14.97
C VAL A 360 -2.35 -10.64 -16.20
N PRO A 361 -1.97 -11.92 -16.11
CA PRO A 361 -1.41 -12.67 -17.24
C PRO A 361 -2.31 -12.61 -18.47
N GLU A 362 -1.70 -12.68 -19.65
CA GLU A 362 -2.42 -12.77 -20.92
C GLU A 362 -3.25 -14.06 -20.99
N GLY A 363 -4.29 -14.06 -21.84
CA GLY A 363 -5.17 -15.20 -22.04
C GLY A 363 -6.33 -15.34 -21.04
N LYS A 364 -6.52 -14.38 -20.13
CA LYS A 364 -7.63 -14.35 -19.14
C LYS A 364 -8.66 -13.26 -19.41
N ASP A 365 -8.79 -12.80 -20.63
CA ASP A 365 -9.65 -11.66 -20.98
C ASP A 365 -11.12 -11.91 -20.69
N ASP A 366 -11.61 -13.13 -20.94
CA ASP A 366 -13.00 -13.49 -20.64
C ASP A 366 -13.30 -13.49 -19.14
N GLU A 367 -12.35 -13.94 -18.29
CA GLU A 367 -12.48 -13.88 -16.85
C GLU A 367 -12.51 -12.43 -16.35
N LEU A 368 -11.64 -11.59 -16.92
CA LEU A 368 -11.56 -10.16 -16.61
C LEU A 368 -12.85 -9.43 -17.02
N ARG A 369 -13.41 -9.71 -18.18
CA ARG A 369 -14.69 -9.15 -18.63
C ARG A 369 -15.83 -9.56 -17.72
N LYS A 370 -15.93 -10.86 -17.38
CA LYS A 370 -16.93 -11.38 -16.44
C LYS A 370 -16.81 -10.68 -15.08
N PHE A 371 -15.60 -10.49 -14.60
CA PHE A 371 -15.35 -9.77 -13.35
C PHE A 371 -15.80 -8.30 -13.43
N ALA A 372 -15.40 -7.57 -14.48
CA ALA A 372 -15.75 -6.16 -14.66
C ALA A 372 -17.26 -5.95 -14.81
N CYS A 373 -17.91 -6.77 -15.63
CA CYS A 373 -19.36 -6.75 -15.82
C CYS A 373 -20.10 -7.09 -14.53
N GLY A 374 -19.67 -8.15 -13.83
CA GLY A 374 -20.24 -8.57 -12.54
C GLY A 374 -20.13 -7.48 -11.47
N LEU A 375 -18.98 -6.83 -11.36
CA LEU A 375 -18.73 -5.76 -10.38
C LEU A 375 -19.59 -4.52 -10.66
N THR A 376 -19.68 -4.08 -11.93
CA THR A 376 -20.32 -2.81 -12.32
C THR A 376 -21.80 -2.93 -12.70
N GLY A 377 -22.35 -4.14 -12.73
CA GLY A 377 -23.73 -4.37 -13.12
C GLY A 377 -23.99 -4.32 -14.63
N GLN A 378 -22.93 -4.45 -15.45
CA GLN A 378 -23.06 -4.53 -16.89
C GLN A 378 -23.51 -5.93 -17.30
N ASP A 379 -24.41 -6.01 -18.27
CA ASP A 379 -24.78 -7.28 -18.91
C ASP A 379 -23.61 -7.77 -19.77
N LEU A 380 -23.25 -9.06 -19.64
CA LEU A 380 -22.20 -9.70 -20.44
C LEU A 380 -22.48 -9.69 -21.94
N ILE A 381 -23.75 -9.75 -22.33
CA ILE A 381 -24.18 -9.69 -23.76
C ILE A 381 -23.95 -8.27 -24.33
N LYS A 382 -24.09 -7.25 -23.47
CA LYS A 382 -23.86 -5.84 -23.79
C LYS A 382 -22.50 -5.35 -23.32
N ASP A 383 -21.55 -6.27 -23.12
CA ASP A 383 -20.22 -5.94 -22.65
C ASP A 383 -19.57 -4.87 -23.54
N ASN A 384 -19.21 -3.78 -22.91
CA ASN A 384 -18.56 -2.64 -23.53
C ASN A 384 -17.17 -2.36 -22.95
N PHE A 385 -16.63 -3.27 -22.13
CA PHE A 385 -15.31 -3.09 -21.50
C PHE A 385 -14.17 -3.27 -22.50
N SER A 386 -13.28 -2.29 -22.54
CA SER A 386 -11.97 -2.41 -23.17
C SER A 386 -10.93 -2.80 -22.10
N ILE A 387 -10.18 -3.87 -22.36
CA ILE A 387 -9.09 -4.30 -21.50
C ILE A 387 -7.80 -3.62 -21.99
N ILE A 388 -7.28 -2.72 -21.19
CA ILE A 388 -6.07 -1.96 -21.48
C ILE A 388 -4.88 -2.62 -20.79
N ARG A 389 -3.89 -3.00 -21.59
CA ARG A 389 -2.61 -3.55 -21.12
C ARG A 389 -1.46 -2.65 -21.52
N GLY A 390 -0.44 -2.59 -20.66
CA GLY A 390 0.79 -1.89 -21.02
C GLY A 390 1.60 -2.71 -22.01
N LYS A 391 2.00 -2.11 -23.12
CA LYS A 391 3.03 -2.69 -23.98
C LYS A 391 4.39 -2.43 -23.37
N THR A 392 5.20 -3.46 -23.27
CA THR A 392 6.56 -3.40 -22.74
C THR A 392 7.58 -3.45 -23.86
N GLU A 393 8.67 -2.71 -23.71
CA GLU A 393 9.81 -2.80 -24.60
C GLU A 393 10.47 -4.18 -24.47
N GLU A 394 10.75 -4.84 -25.59
CA GLU A 394 11.49 -6.10 -25.61
C GLU A 394 12.97 -5.85 -25.36
N ILE A 395 13.51 -6.46 -24.31
CA ILE A 395 14.94 -6.38 -23.97
C ILE A 395 15.63 -7.63 -24.50
N SER A 396 16.49 -7.45 -25.49
CA SER A 396 17.31 -8.51 -26.03
C SER A 396 18.70 -8.50 -25.38
N GLY A 397 19.10 -9.59 -24.77
CA GLY A 397 20.43 -9.79 -24.20
C GLY A 397 20.57 -11.20 -23.65
N ASN A 398 21.63 -11.92 -23.99
CA ASN A 398 21.80 -13.35 -23.68
C ASN A 398 23.15 -13.69 -23.04
N ARG A 399 23.89 -12.71 -22.49
CA ARG A 399 25.18 -12.98 -21.87
C ARG A 399 25.16 -12.68 -20.38
N LYS A 400 25.45 -13.69 -19.58
CA LYS A 400 25.69 -13.52 -18.15
C LYS A 400 27.04 -12.87 -17.88
N GLY A 401 27.15 -12.15 -16.75
CA GLY A 401 28.41 -11.62 -16.26
C GLY A 401 29.39 -12.74 -15.90
N ASN A 402 30.68 -12.43 -16.03
CA ASN A 402 31.80 -13.31 -15.72
C ASN A 402 32.59 -12.80 -14.50
N ALA A 403 33.69 -13.50 -14.15
CA ALA A 403 34.52 -13.13 -13.01
C ALA A 403 35.19 -11.74 -13.18
N THR A 404 35.51 -11.33 -14.40
CA THR A 404 36.09 -10.01 -14.70
C THR A 404 35.08 -8.90 -14.48
N ASP A 405 33.79 -9.13 -14.87
CA ASP A 405 32.71 -8.17 -14.61
C ASP A 405 32.53 -7.95 -13.10
N ILE A 406 32.60 -9.02 -12.29
CA ILE A 406 32.50 -8.92 -10.84
C ILE A 406 33.69 -8.17 -10.26
N GLU A 407 34.92 -8.49 -10.68
CA GLU A 407 36.09 -7.82 -10.19
C GLU A 407 36.03 -6.30 -10.44
N ILE A 408 35.60 -5.89 -11.63
CA ILE A 408 35.45 -4.47 -11.98
C ILE A 408 34.36 -3.82 -11.11
N LEU A 409 33.19 -4.42 -11.02
CA LEU A 409 32.07 -3.87 -10.22
C LEU A 409 32.41 -3.78 -8.73
N THR A 410 33.10 -4.77 -8.16
CA THR A 410 33.46 -4.79 -6.74
C THR A 410 34.56 -3.79 -6.34
N ARG A 411 35.28 -3.21 -7.31
CA ARG A 411 36.23 -2.10 -7.09
C ARG A 411 35.51 -0.78 -6.77
N LEU A 412 34.23 -0.66 -7.16
CA LEU A 412 33.46 0.55 -6.94
C LEU A 412 33.02 0.66 -5.47
N ASP A 413 33.00 1.89 -4.97
CA ASP A 413 32.53 2.22 -3.64
C ASP A 413 31.06 2.64 -3.69
N TYR A 414 30.20 1.87 -3.00
CA TYR A 414 28.75 2.10 -2.97
C TYR A 414 28.37 3.48 -2.42
N ASP A 415 29.08 3.94 -1.36
CA ASP A 415 28.76 5.21 -0.70
C ASP A 415 29.10 6.40 -1.62
N LYS A 416 30.20 6.30 -2.37
CA LYS A 416 30.60 7.31 -3.36
C LYS A 416 29.68 7.36 -4.59
N LEU A 417 29.04 6.25 -4.94
CA LEU A 417 28.01 6.24 -5.99
C LEU A 417 26.77 7.05 -5.58
N GLN A 418 26.52 7.18 -4.29
CA GLN A 418 25.39 7.94 -3.73
C GLN A 418 25.84 9.32 -3.19
N GLY A 419 27.10 9.68 -3.36
CA GLY A 419 27.70 10.91 -2.87
C GLY A 419 27.49 12.12 -3.80
N SER A 420 28.46 13.01 -3.86
CA SER A 420 28.43 14.16 -4.77
C SER A 420 28.66 13.75 -6.22
N ASP A 421 28.29 14.64 -7.17
CA ASP A 421 28.52 14.40 -8.61
C ASP A 421 30.02 14.15 -8.94
N GLU A 422 30.94 14.77 -8.19
CA GLU A 422 32.38 14.55 -8.34
C GLU A 422 32.79 13.15 -7.89
N GLU A 423 32.25 12.67 -6.77
CA GLU A 423 32.47 11.32 -6.26
C GLU A 423 31.89 10.28 -7.22
N LEU A 424 30.65 10.49 -7.70
CA LEU A 424 30.03 9.65 -8.70
C LEU A 424 30.87 9.60 -9.98
N LYS A 425 31.34 10.73 -10.49
CA LYS A 425 32.19 10.80 -11.70
C LYS A 425 33.44 9.95 -11.53
N SER A 426 34.12 10.06 -10.40
CA SER A 426 35.32 9.25 -10.11
C SER A 426 35.04 7.75 -10.16
N GLN A 427 33.88 7.29 -9.66
CA GLN A 427 33.51 5.87 -9.72
C GLN A 427 33.14 5.41 -11.13
N VAL A 428 32.48 6.27 -11.91
CA VAL A 428 32.11 5.98 -13.29
C VAL A 428 33.37 5.92 -14.20
N GLU A 429 34.39 6.74 -13.92
CA GLU A 429 35.68 6.66 -14.62
C GLU A 429 36.39 5.33 -14.34
N ILE A 430 36.39 4.83 -13.10
CA ILE A 430 36.92 3.51 -12.74
C ILE A 430 36.19 2.41 -13.51
N LEU A 431 34.85 2.49 -13.58
CA LEU A 431 34.00 1.55 -14.30
C LEU A 431 34.31 1.57 -15.81
N ALA A 432 34.38 2.77 -16.40
CA ALA A 432 34.67 2.97 -17.82
C ALA A 432 36.03 2.40 -18.23
N GLN A 433 37.04 2.68 -17.43
CA GLN A 433 38.38 2.13 -17.64
C GLN A 433 38.41 0.61 -17.56
N GLY A 434 37.74 0.04 -16.54
CA GLY A 434 37.67 -1.41 -16.34
C GLY A 434 36.95 -2.14 -17.47
N LEU A 435 35.86 -1.58 -18.00
CA LEU A 435 35.04 -2.16 -19.06
C LEU A 435 35.50 -1.75 -20.49
N GLY A 436 36.53 -0.90 -20.61
CA GLY A 436 37.01 -0.41 -21.90
C GLY A 436 36.02 0.52 -22.61
N TRP A 437 35.23 1.28 -21.87
CA TRP A 437 34.31 2.27 -22.43
C TRP A 437 35.06 3.55 -22.80
N LYS A 438 34.46 4.43 -23.58
CA LYS A 438 35.03 5.73 -23.92
C LYS A 438 35.14 6.62 -22.68
N GLU A 439 35.87 7.74 -22.80
CA GLU A 439 35.95 8.74 -21.72
C GLU A 439 34.57 9.21 -21.28
N VAL A 440 34.45 9.53 -19.99
CA VAL A 440 33.19 9.93 -19.38
C VAL A 440 32.82 11.34 -19.80
N ASP A 441 31.63 11.51 -20.35
CA ASP A 441 31.09 12.81 -20.78
C ASP A 441 30.68 13.66 -19.55
N ASP A 442 30.41 14.95 -19.78
CA ASP A 442 29.96 15.88 -18.73
C ASP A 442 28.63 15.46 -18.10
N ASN A 443 27.73 14.84 -18.88
CA ASN A 443 26.47 14.28 -18.35
C ASN A 443 26.63 12.81 -17.94
N ILE A 444 27.05 12.59 -16.71
CA ILE A 444 27.33 11.26 -16.14
C ILE A 444 26.13 10.32 -16.22
N TYR A 445 24.93 10.82 -15.96
CA TYR A 445 23.69 10.02 -15.92
C TYR A 445 23.30 9.49 -17.30
N GLU A 446 23.45 10.32 -18.35
CA GLU A 446 23.22 9.94 -19.73
C GLU A 446 24.32 8.98 -20.24
N TYR A 447 25.57 9.26 -19.91
CA TYR A 447 26.68 8.38 -20.19
C TYR A 447 26.48 6.97 -19.63
N LEU A 448 26.05 6.88 -18.38
CA LEU A 448 25.70 5.59 -17.74
C LEU A 448 24.56 4.88 -18.50
N TYR A 449 23.53 5.62 -18.89
CA TYR A 449 22.39 5.04 -19.61
C TYR A 449 22.82 4.44 -20.96
N ASP A 450 23.57 5.17 -21.76
CA ASP A 450 24.01 4.76 -23.09
C ASP A 450 24.93 3.52 -23.08
N ASN A 451 25.74 3.39 -22.03
CA ASN A 451 26.66 2.26 -21.90
C ASN A 451 26.01 1.07 -21.20
N LEU A 452 25.31 1.28 -20.10
CA LEU A 452 24.65 0.20 -19.32
C LEU A 452 23.49 -0.43 -20.09
N SER A 453 22.79 0.32 -20.95
CA SER A 453 21.70 -0.22 -21.79
C SER A 453 22.19 -1.29 -22.79
N LYS A 454 23.51 -1.38 -23.00
CA LYS A 454 24.18 -2.37 -23.87
C LYS A 454 25.03 -3.37 -23.06
N TYR A 455 25.15 -3.18 -21.74
CA TYR A 455 25.99 -4.01 -20.89
C TYR A 455 25.28 -5.32 -20.53
N PRO A 456 25.83 -6.49 -20.93
CA PRO A 456 25.12 -7.75 -20.81
C PRO A 456 24.61 -8.10 -19.38
N PRO A 457 25.39 -7.94 -18.28
CA PRO A 457 24.92 -8.18 -16.94
C PRO A 457 23.73 -7.29 -16.54
N MET A 458 23.69 -6.03 -16.99
CA MET A 458 22.58 -5.12 -16.76
C MET A 458 21.32 -5.58 -17.49
N LEU A 459 21.44 -5.98 -18.76
CA LEU A 459 20.33 -6.49 -19.55
C LEU A 459 19.72 -7.76 -18.94
N GLU A 460 20.56 -8.68 -18.45
CA GLU A 460 20.08 -9.88 -17.74
C GLU A 460 19.38 -9.52 -16.42
N LEU A 461 19.92 -8.57 -15.67
CA LEU A 461 19.31 -8.05 -14.44
C LEU A 461 17.93 -7.43 -14.71
N ILE A 462 17.82 -6.56 -15.72
CA ILE A 462 16.55 -5.95 -16.13
C ILE A 462 15.53 -7.02 -16.51
N LYS A 463 15.93 -7.96 -17.38
CA LYS A 463 15.06 -9.05 -17.84
C LYS A 463 14.56 -9.91 -16.68
N LEU A 464 15.43 -10.22 -15.72
CA LEU A 464 15.09 -11.07 -14.57
C LEU A 464 14.09 -10.39 -13.62
N CYS A 465 14.32 -9.11 -13.32
CA CYS A 465 13.53 -8.38 -12.31
C CYS A 465 12.30 -7.68 -12.88
N SER A 466 12.14 -7.60 -14.21
CA SER A 466 11.04 -6.85 -14.85
C SER A 466 9.67 -7.41 -14.51
N GLY A 467 8.92 -6.65 -13.69
CA GLY A 467 7.52 -6.93 -13.35
C GLY A 467 7.29 -8.15 -12.48
N GLN A 468 8.33 -8.66 -11.83
CA GLN A 468 8.23 -9.70 -10.82
C GLN A 468 9.28 -9.50 -9.73
N GLY A 469 8.90 -9.81 -8.48
CA GLY A 469 9.84 -9.84 -7.37
C GLY A 469 10.70 -11.11 -7.44
N VAL A 470 12.02 -10.94 -7.48
CA VAL A 470 13.00 -12.04 -7.51
C VAL A 470 13.87 -11.99 -6.27
N GLU A 471 14.08 -13.12 -5.62
CA GLU A 471 14.97 -13.23 -4.48
C GLU A 471 16.37 -12.75 -4.82
N PHE A 472 16.97 -11.95 -3.95
CA PHE A 472 18.28 -11.35 -4.20
C PHE A 472 19.37 -12.41 -4.42
N SER A 473 19.33 -13.51 -3.70
CA SER A 473 20.22 -14.67 -3.91
C SER A 473 20.07 -15.33 -5.29
N LYS A 474 18.85 -15.37 -5.83
CA LYS A 474 18.60 -15.88 -7.19
C LYS A 474 19.10 -14.92 -8.26
N ILE A 475 19.00 -13.61 -8.02
CA ILE A 475 19.54 -12.58 -8.92
C ILE A 475 21.05 -12.79 -9.07
N THR A 476 21.78 -12.86 -7.96
CA THR A 476 23.23 -13.01 -7.98
C THR A 476 23.68 -14.24 -8.75
N SER A 477 23.07 -15.40 -8.52
CA SER A 477 23.39 -16.65 -9.22
C SER A 477 22.96 -16.68 -10.69
N SER A 478 21.96 -15.87 -11.07
CA SER A 478 21.47 -15.80 -12.45
C SER A 478 22.23 -14.82 -13.30
N VAL A 479 22.56 -13.64 -12.75
CA VAL A 479 23.31 -12.57 -13.45
C VAL A 479 24.79 -12.93 -13.58
N PHE A 480 25.39 -13.53 -12.55
CA PHE A 480 26.81 -13.90 -12.53
C PHE A 480 27.00 -15.42 -12.44
N LYS A 481 27.94 -15.96 -13.23
CA LYS A 481 28.24 -17.40 -13.28
C LYS A 481 29.42 -17.77 -12.36
N ASN A 482 29.29 -18.89 -11.62
CA ASN A 482 30.38 -19.63 -10.95
C ASN A 482 31.34 -18.77 -10.11
N THR A 483 30.81 -17.96 -9.19
CA THR A 483 31.62 -17.02 -8.41
C THR A 483 31.34 -17.11 -6.92
N ASN A 484 32.23 -16.54 -6.12
CA ASN A 484 32.03 -16.38 -4.68
C ASN A 484 30.75 -15.57 -4.44
N GLN A 485 29.82 -16.11 -3.65
CA GLN A 485 28.50 -15.51 -3.43
C GLN A 485 28.59 -14.09 -2.85
N MET A 486 29.51 -13.81 -1.93
CA MET A 486 29.68 -12.47 -1.35
C MET A 486 30.11 -11.42 -2.39
N GLU A 487 30.99 -11.77 -3.30
CA GLU A 487 31.45 -10.88 -4.36
C GLU A 487 30.35 -10.66 -5.41
N ALA A 488 29.62 -11.70 -5.76
CA ALA A 488 28.47 -11.61 -6.64
C ALA A 488 27.34 -10.76 -6.04
N GLU A 489 27.07 -10.85 -4.74
CA GLU A 489 26.11 -9.99 -4.03
C GLU A 489 26.55 -8.53 -4.10
N LYS A 490 27.82 -8.23 -3.78
CA LYS A 490 28.33 -6.86 -3.87
C LYS A 490 28.25 -6.31 -5.31
N ALA A 491 28.63 -7.11 -6.30
CA ALA A 491 28.55 -6.71 -7.71
C ALA A 491 27.10 -6.45 -8.16
N ALA A 492 26.14 -7.26 -7.67
CA ALA A 492 24.72 -7.05 -7.97
C ALA A 492 24.17 -5.79 -7.30
N GLU A 493 24.56 -5.47 -6.07
CA GLU A 493 24.17 -4.21 -5.39
C GLU A 493 24.70 -2.99 -6.15
N ILE A 494 25.94 -3.00 -6.57
CA ILE A 494 26.55 -1.95 -7.39
C ILE A 494 25.80 -1.80 -8.72
N LEU A 495 25.52 -2.92 -9.38
CA LEU A 495 24.83 -2.91 -10.68
C LEU A 495 23.40 -2.36 -10.57
N LEU A 496 22.68 -2.71 -9.50
CA LEU A 496 21.35 -2.14 -9.19
C LEU A 496 21.44 -0.63 -8.97
N SER A 497 22.44 -0.17 -8.18
CA SER A 497 22.66 1.25 -7.93
C SER A 497 22.96 2.01 -9.23
N LEU A 498 23.88 1.52 -10.06
CA LEU A 498 24.21 2.13 -11.36
C LEU A 498 22.98 2.19 -12.28
N GLY A 499 22.16 1.13 -12.31
CA GLY A 499 20.94 1.09 -13.11
C GLY A 499 19.88 2.11 -12.68
N THR A 500 19.82 2.46 -11.38
CA THR A 500 18.92 3.49 -10.88
C THR A 500 19.44 4.91 -11.13
N LEU A 501 20.75 5.09 -11.20
CA LEU A 501 21.39 6.38 -11.51
C LEU A 501 21.35 6.69 -13.00
N ALA A 502 21.41 5.68 -13.86
CA ALA A 502 21.42 5.83 -15.32
C ALA A 502 20.09 6.42 -15.84
N LYS A 503 20.16 7.56 -16.54
CA LYS A 503 18.98 8.27 -17.07
C LYS A 503 19.18 8.67 -18.52
N SER A 504 18.15 8.43 -19.35
CA SER A 504 18.15 8.89 -20.76
C SER A 504 18.03 10.42 -20.86
N LYS A 505 18.15 10.95 -22.10
CA LYS A 505 17.92 12.37 -22.42
C LYS A 505 16.54 12.85 -21.99
N GLU A 506 15.54 11.99 -22.03
CA GLU A 506 14.18 12.24 -21.58
C GLU A 506 13.98 11.98 -20.06
N ASN A 507 15.08 11.89 -19.30
CA ASN A 507 15.07 11.62 -17.86
C ASN A 507 14.47 10.25 -17.46
N LYS A 508 14.44 9.26 -18.39
CA LYS A 508 13.97 7.89 -18.13
C LYS A 508 15.07 7.11 -17.43
N VAL A 509 14.76 6.58 -16.24
CA VAL A 509 15.67 5.71 -15.47
C VAL A 509 15.80 4.35 -16.16
N LEU A 510 17.01 3.82 -16.27
CA LEU A 510 17.29 2.54 -16.93
C LEU A 510 16.71 1.35 -16.18
N LEU A 511 16.89 1.31 -14.85
CA LEU A 511 16.41 0.25 -13.98
C LEU A 511 15.70 0.84 -12.76
N PRO A 512 14.45 1.29 -12.88
CA PRO A 512 13.67 1.75 -11.72
C PRO A 512 13.31 0.53 -10.88
N SER A 513 14.12 0.25 -9.85
CA SER A 513 13.97 -0.92 -8.98
C SER A 513 13.38 -0.60 -7.62
N ARG A 514 12.73 -1.60 -7.03
CA ARG A 514 12.22 -1.61 -5.66
C ARG A 514 12.81 -2.77 -4.91
N VAL A 515 13.21 -2.52 -3.67
CA VAL A 515 13.67 -3.56 -2.75
C VAL A 515 12.54 -3.85 -1.77
N HIS A 516 12.07 -5.09 -1.76
CA HIS A 516 11.07 -5.56 -0.81
C HIS A 516 11.76 -6.28 0.34
N LEU A 517 11.73 -5.68 1.52
CA LEU A 517 12.23 -6.24 2.75
C LEU A 517 11.02 -6.70 3.59
N LEU A 518 10.80 -8.01 3.64
CA LEU A 518 9.64 -8.61 4.28
C LEU A 518 9.97 -9.03 5.70
N PHE A 519 9.32 -8.38 6.67
CA PHE A 519 9.42 -8.68 8.09
C PHE A 519 8.04 -8.87 8.68
N LYS A 520 7.90 -9.82 9.60
CA LYS A 520 6.66 -10.01 10.37
C LYS A 520 6.98 -10.08 11.87
N GLY A 521 6.04 -9.63 12.71
CA GLY A 521 6.09 -9.86 14.15
C GLY A 521 5.73 -11.31 14.50
N LEU A 522 6.02 -11.72 15.73
CA LEU A 522 5.49 -12.97 16.28
C LEU A 522 4.04 -12.77 16.70
N ASN A 523 3.16 -13.69 16.30
CA ASN A 523 1.77 -13.72 16.73
C ASN A 523 1.61 -14.38 18.10
N GLY A 524 2.63 -15.08 18.56
CA GLY A 524 2.70 -15.79 19.82
C GLY A 524 3.92 -16.70 19.82
N ILE A 525 4.18 -17.33 20.95
CA ILE A 525 5.17 -18.41 21.08
C ILE A 525 4.47 -19.59 21.69
N PHE A 526 4.66 -20.74 21.09
CA PHE A 526 4.00 -21.98 21.49
C PHE A 526 5.05 -23.02 21.87
N ALA A 527 4.81 -23.80 22.90
CA ALA A 527 5.72 -24.83 23.35
C ALA A 527 5.05 -26.19 23.48
N CYS A 528 5.78 -27.21 23.11
CA CYS A 528 5.44 -28.59 23.38
C CYS A 528 5.55 -28.87 24.89
N LEU A 529 4.52 -29.47 25.48
CA LEU A 529 4.48 -29.77 26.90
C LEU A 529 5.35 -30.94 27.33
N ASN A 530 5.87 -31.73 26.40
CA ASN A 530 6.68 -32.90 26.73
C ASN A 530 8.14 -32.50 27.09
N PRO A 531 8.54 -32.57 28.35
CA PRO A 531 9.90 -32.24 28.75
C PRO A 531 10.97 -33.15 28.17
N ASN A 532 10.56 -34.34 27.68
CA ASN A 532 11.45 -35.33 27.06
C ASN A 532 11.37 -35.27 25.52
N CYS A 533 10.84 -34.21 24.94
CA CYS A 533 10.89 -33.99 23.50
C CYS A 533 12.36 -33.93 23.02
N LYS A 534 12.64 -34.42 21.81
CA LYS A 534 13.99 -34.43 21.23
C LYS A 534 14.65 -33.05 21.22
N TYR A 535 13.86 -31.99 21.11
CA TYR A 535 14.29 -30.57 21.07
C TYR A 535 13.79 -29.83 22.32
N SER A 536 13.98 -30.44 23.50
CA SER A 536 13.61 -29.79 24.76
C SER A 536 14.67 -28.80 25.21
N HIS A 537 14.21 -27.73 25.88
CA HIS A 537 15.04 -26.69 26.49
C HIS A 537 14.88 -26.75 28.01
N GLU A 538 15.99 -26.60 28.74
CA GLU A 538 15.98 -26.64 30.20
C GLU A 538 16.85 -25.50 30.74
N VAL A 539 16.24 -24.59 31.50
CA VAL A 539 16.94 -23.53 32.23
C VAL A 539 16.32 -23.41 33.62
N MET A 540 17.16 -23.34 34.63
CA MET A 540 16.78 -23.20 36.05
C MET A 540 15.78 -24.25 36.54
N GLY A 541 15.89 -25.48 36.07
CA GLY A 541 15.00 -26.59 36.44
C GLY A 541 13.62 -26.58 35.79
N ILE A 542 13.35 -25.62 34.90
CA ILE A 542 12.15 -25.63 34.05
C ILE A 542 12.53 -26.26 32.72
N LYS A 543 11.76 -27.29 32.32
CA LYS A 543 11.97 -28.00 31.08
C LYS A 543 10.71 -27.97 30.22
N ILE A 544 10.85 -27.44 29.01
CA ILE A 544 9.80 -27.40 27.98
C ILE A 544 10.28 -28.12 26.73
N GLY A 545 9.36 -28.62 25.91
CA GLY A 545 9.71 -29.25 24.64
C GLY A 545 10.04 -28.22 23.55
N ASN A 546 9.91 -28.63 22.29
CA ASN A 546 10.21 -27.77 21.15
C ASN A 546 9.31 -26.54 21.10
N ILE A 547 9.87 -25.40 20.63
CA ILE A 547 9.17 -24.12 20.51
C ILE A 547 8.78 -23.83 19.06
N TYR A 548 7.62 -23.20 18.88
CA TYR A 548 7.00 -22.89 17.61
C TYR A 548 6.52 -21.44 17.57
N GLU A 549 6.57 -20.85 16.38
CA GLU A 549 6.04 -19.51 16.06
C GLU A 549 4.53 -19.48 15.76
N GLU A 550 3.96 -20.68 15.57
CA GLU A 550 2.55 -20.87 15.26
C GLU A 550 1.95 -21.95 16.16
N GLY A 551 0.63 -21.85 16.41
CA GLY A 551 -0.11 -22.84 17.17
C GLY A 551 -0.23 -24.17 16.44
N HIS A 552 0.28 -25.23 17.03
CA HIS A 552 0.09 -26.62 16.59
C HIS A 552 -0.80 -27.34 17.59
N LEU A 553 -1.75 -28.13 17.14
CA LEU A 553 -2.56 -28.95 18.05
C LEU A 553 -1.69 -29.95 18.83
N THR A 554 -0.75 -30.56 18.13
CA THR A 554 0.22 -31.51 18.68
C THR A 554 1.62 -31.23 18.10
N CYS A 555 2.63 -31.56 18.89
CA CYS A 555 4.02 -31.46 18.48
C CYS A 555 4.35 -32.41 17.31
N PRO A 556 4.79 -31.93 16.14
CA PRO A 556 5.14 -32.78 15.00
C PRO A 556 6.30 -33.74 15.29
N LYS A 557 7.05 -33.52 16.38
CA LYS A 557 8.23 -34.31 16.74
C LYS A 557 7.95 -35.43 17.72
N CYS A 558 6.99 -35.24 18.65
CA CYS A 558 6.73 -36.23 19.71
C CYS A 558 5.23 -36.51 19.96
N GLY A 559 4.32 -35.86 19.26
CA GLY A 559 2.88 -36.04 19.40
C GLY A 559 2.24 -35.39 20.66
N ALA A 560 3.01 -34.77 21.53
CA ALA A 560 2.50 -34.13 22.72
C ALA A 560 1.76 -32.80 22.38
N ARG A 561 0.90 -32.34 23.30
CA ARG A 561 0.15 -31.09 23.14
C ARG A 561 1.08 -29.88 23.12
N VAL A 562 0.70 -28.89 22.37
CA VAL A 562 1.43 -27.62 22.23
C VAL A 562 0.52 -26.50 22.71
N PHE A 563 1.00 -25.59 23.53
CA PHE A 563 0.24 -24.44 24.05
C PHE A 563 1.04 -23.15 23.93
N GLU A 564 0.33 -22.02 23.95
CA GLU A 564 0.93 -20.71 23.95
C GLU A 564 1.68 -20.43 25.26
N LEU A 565 2.90 -19.86 25.15
CA LEU A 565 3.68 -19.40 26.28
C LEU A 565 3.52 -17.89 26.45
N ILE A 566 3.23 -17.47 27.68
CA ILE A 566 3.13 -16.08 28.08
C ILE A 566 4.14 -15.81 29.17
N GLY A 567 4.93 -14.76 29.00
CA GLY A 567 5.86 -14.26 30.03
C GLY A 567 5.30 -13.04 30.75
N ASP A 568 5.36 -13.02 32.08
CA ASP A 568 5.14 -11.79 32.82
C ASP A 568 6.37 -10.87 32.67
N ARG A 569 6.13 -9.68 32.14
CA ARG A 569 7.21 -8.71 31.83
C ARG A 569 7.92 -8.12 33.05
N ARG A 570 7.33 -8.24 34.26
CA ARG A 570 7.87 -7.65 35.49
C ARG A 570 8.82 -8.60 36.21
N CYS A 571 8.55 -9.90 36.16
CA CYS A 571 9.31 -10.89 36.92
C CYS A 571 9.85 -12.05 36.07
N GLY A 572 9.62 -12.06 34.75
CA GLY A 572 10.05 -13.13 33.84
C GLY A 572 9.35 -14.46 34.06
N THR A 573 8.31 -14.53 34.89
CA THR A 573 7.59 -15.78 35.15
C THR A 573 6.90 -16.29 33.88
N LEU A 574 7.05 -17.59 33.62
CA LEU A 574 6.53 -18.24 32.45
C LEU A 574 5.22 -18.96 32.74
N PHE A 575 4.19 -18.67 31.94
CA PHE A 575 2.89 -19.30 32.01
C PHE A 575 2.56 -20.00 30.69
N ILE A 576 1.80 -21.08 30.79
CA ILE A 576 1.09 -21.69 29.66
C ILE A 576 -0.32 -21.08 29.65
N ARG A 577 -0.72 -20.53 28.50
CA ARG A 577 -2.10 -20.07 28.28
C ARG A 577 -2.92 -21.20 27.73
N ALA A 578 -4.05 -21.48 28.37
CA ALA A 578 -4.99 -22.49 27.94
C ALA A 578 -6.44 -22.08 28.24
N PHE A 579 -7.39 -22.75 27.61
CA PHE A 579 -8.83 -22.55 27.86
C PHE A 579 -9.41 -23.87 28.40
N LYS A 580 -10.21 -23.75 29.45
CA LYS A 580 -10.91 -24.85 30.07
C LYS A 580 -12.42 -24.64 29.91
N ASP A 581 -13.17 -25.69 29.61
CA ASP A 581 -14.62 -25.67 29.71
C ASP A 581 -15.03 -26.16 31.11
N ASN A 582 -15.67 -25.28 31.88
CA ASN A 582 -16.11 -25.61 33.23
C ASN A 582 -17.27 -26.64 33.28
N SER A 583 -17.81 -26.99 32.12
CA SER A 583 -18.77 -28.09 31.97
C SER A 583 -18.16 -29.44 31.63
N ASP A 584 -16.87 -29.46 31.29
CA ASP A 584 -16.12 -30.69 30.97
C ASP A 584 -15.67 -31.42 32.25
N PRO A 585 -16.16 -32.66 32.50
CA PRO A 585 -15.79 -33.43 33.68
C PRO A 585 -14.33 -33.93 33.65
N TYR A 586 -13.69 -33.95 32.48
CA TYR A 586 -12.32 -34.42 32.29
C TYR A 586 -11.25 -33.35 32.43
N ASN A 587 -11.62 -32.09 32.60
CA ASN A 587 -10.70 -30.96 32.67
C ASN A 587 -9.73 -30.88 31.47
N PHE A 588 -10.22 -31.12 30.27
CA PHE A 588 -9.42 -31.04 29.06
C PHE A 588 -9.05 -29.59 28.77
N LEU A 589 -7.80 -29.35 28.38
CA LEU A 589 -7.30 -28.01 28.05
C LEU A 589 -7.29 -27.78 26.56
N TRP A 590 -7.86 -26.66 26.14
CA TRP A 590 -7.91 -26.19 24.77
C TRP A 590 -6.88 -25.07 24.54
N GLN A 591 -6.32 -25.03 23.33
CA GLN A 591 -5.33 -24.01 22.96
C GLN A 591 -5.96 -22.64 22.66
N GLU A 592 -7.18 -22.66 22.15
CA GLU A 592 -7.92 -21.49 21.73
C GLU A 592 -9.34 -21.51 22.27
N GLN A 593 -9.93 -20.31 22.40
CA GLN A 593 -11.34 -20.18 22.73
C GLN A 593 -12.18 -20.67 21.54
N ASN A 594 -12.77 -21.83 21.65
CA ASN A 594 -13.63 -22.42 20.62
C ASN A 594 -15.10 -22.10 20.88
N LYS A 595 -15.87 -21.82 19.81
CA LYS A 595 -17.33 -21.63 19.86
C LYS A 595 -18.12 -22.86 20.35
N LEU A 596 -17.50 -24.03 20.35
CA LEU A 596 -18.06 -25.27 20.86
C LEU A 596 -17.98 -25.40 22.39
N LEU A 597 -17.22 -24.54 23.06
CA LEU A 597 -17.12 -24.52 24.52
C LEU A 597 -18.32 -23.77 25.12
N HIS A 598 -19.01 -24.41 26.07
CA HIS A 598 -20.21 -23.84 26.69
C HIS A 598 -19.88 -22.74 27.70
N LYS A 599 -18.81 -22.93 28.49
CA LYS A 599 -18.36 -21.97 29.51
C LYS A 599 -16.83 -21.87 29.52
N PRO A 600 -16.25 -21.32 28.45
CA PRO A 600 -14.79 -21.22 28.35
C PRO A 600 -14.24 -20.27 29.40
N GLU A 601 -13.27 -20.72 30.16
CA GLU A 601 -12.46 -19.96 31.10
C GLU A 601 -11.01 -19.96 30.63
N GLU A 602 -10.41 -18.78 30.50
CA GLU A 602 -8.99 -18.66 30.22
C GLU A 602 -8.20 -18.90 31.52
N ILE A 603 -7.27 -19.85 31.46
CA ILE A 603 -6.42 -20.20 32.59
C ILE A 603 -4.94 -20.01 32.23
N HIS A 604 -4.18 -19.56 33.20
CA HIS A 604 -2.74 -19.40 33.10
C HIS A 604 -2.06 -20.40 34.03
N LEU A 605 -1.32 -21.35 33.46
CA LEU A 605 -0.63 -22.38 34.22
C LEU A 605 0.83 -21.98 34.39
N TRP A 606 1.21 -21.74 35.62
CA TRP A 606 2.60 -21.47 35.95
C TRP A 606 3.44 -22.74 35.95
N ILE A 607 4.52 -22.76 35.18
CA ILE A 607 5.44 -23.88 35.11
C ILE A 607 6.37 -23.83 36.33
N ALA A 608 6.17 -24.74 37.28
CA ALA A 608 6.99 -24.81 38.47
C ALA A 608 8.28 -25.61 38.24
N PRO A 609 9.46 -25.13 38.70
CA PRO A 609 10.69 -25.91 38.68
C PRO A 609 10.56 -27.16 39.55
N LYS A 610 11.11 -28.29 39.08
CA LYS A 610 10.93 -29.61 39.69
C LYS A 610 11.49 -29.68 41.11
N ASP A 611 12.59 -28.97 41.38
CA ASP A 611 13.32 -28.91 42.65
C ASP A 611 12.75 -27.88 43.66
N ARG A 612 11.79 -27.06 43.25
CA ARG A 612 11.19 -25.99 44.08
C ARG A 612 9.68 -26.14 44.30
N THR A 613 9.11 -27.28 43.92
CA THR A 613 7.66 -27.56 44.05
C THR A 613 7.14 -27.33 45.47
N ASP A 614 7.87 -27.77 46.50
CA ASP A 614 7.48 -27.63 47.89
C ASP A 614 7.51 -26.17 48.41
N ILE A 615 8.45 -25.36 47.92
CA ILE A 615 8.51 -23.93 48.25
C ILE A 615 7.28 -23.23 47.71
N PHE A 616 6.89 -23.53 46.49
CA PHE A 616 5.71 -22.94 45.86
C PHE A 616 4.41 -23.42 46.50
N LYS A 617 4.25 -24.69 46.82
CA LYS A 617 3.13 -25.22 47.61
C LYS A 617 2.93 -24.43 48.90
N ASN A 618 4.03 -24.12 49.60
CA ASN A 618 4.00 -23.38 50.85
C ASN A 618 3.74 -21.87 50.67
N THR A 619 4.21 -21.27 49.60
CA THR A 619 3.99 -19.84 49.27
C THR A 619 2.56 -19.58 48.86
N VAL A 620 1.96 -20.42 48.02
CA VAL A 620 0.55 -20.36 47.65
C VAL A 620 -0.34 -20.53 48.89
N LYS A 621 0.02 -21.37 49.83
CA LYS A 621 -0.73 -21.56 51.10
C LYS A 621 -0.73 -20.33 51.99
N LYS A 622 0.19 -19.37 51.85
CA LYS A 622 0.32 -18.17 52.70
C LYS A 622 -0.21 -16.87 52.08
N SER A 623 -0.54 -16.85 50.79
CA SER A 623 -0.94 -15.63 50.09
C SER A 623 -2.49 -15.45 50.02
N LYS A 624 -2.97 -14.21 49.93
CA LYS A 624 -4.39 -13.88 49.68
C LYS A 624 -4.89 -14.34 48.30
N ALA A 625 -3.99 -14.78 47.42
CA ALA A 625 -4.33 -15.40 46.12
C ALA A 625 -4.87 -16.84 46.25
N ARG A 626 -5.12 -17.31 47.46
CA ARG A 626 -5.51 -18.68 47.82
C ARG A 626 -6.83 -19.16 47.23
N GLU A 627 -7.77 -18.23 46.97
CA GLU A 627 -9.11 -18.62 46.51
C GLU A 627 -9.17 -19.05 45.05
N ASN A 628 -8.18 -18.62 44.20
CA ASN A 628 -8.20 -18.84 42.76
C ASN A 628 -7.00 -19.61 42.19
N SER A 629 -6.09 -20.13 43.04
CA SER A 629 -4.90 -20.86 42.60
C SER A 629 -4.93 -22.30 43.10
N LYS A 630 -4.83 -23.25 42.18
CA LYS A 630 -4.77 -24.68 42.47
C LYS A 630 -3.47 -25.28 41.96
N PHE A 631 -2.96 -26.28 42.66
CA PHE A 631 -1.82 -27.07 42.22
C PHE A 631 -2.34 -28.28 41.41
N GLY A 632 -1.62 -28.65 40.34
CA GLY A 632 -2.03 -29.77 39.51
C GLY A 632 -0.94 -30.24 38.55
N TYR A 633 -1.22 -31.28 37.84
CA TYR A 633 -0.37 -31.92 36.83
C TYR A 633 -1.10 -31.91 35.49
N ILE A 634 -0.39 -31.70 34.42
CA ILE A 634 -0.92 -31.79 33.06
C ILE A 634 -0.31 -33.03 32.36
N ASP A 635 -1.17 -33.87 31.79
CA ASP A 635 -0.68 -34.91 30.88
C ASP A 635 -0.27 -34.24 29.55
N SER A 636 0.98 -34.32 29.24
CA SER A 636 1.56 -33.71 28.04
C SER A 636 1.03 -34.24 26.71
N ARG A 637 0.45 -35.46 26.67
CA ARG A 637 -0.10 -36.07 25.46
C ARG A 637 -1.58 -35.71 25.26
N THR A 638 -2.37 -35.89 26.32
CA THR A 638 -3.82 -35.68 26.26
C THR A 638 -4.20 -34.19 26.45
N GLY A 639 -3.43 -33.45 27.24
CA GLY A 639 -3.78 -32.08 27.67
C GLY A 639 -4.80 -32.06 28.83
N ILE A 640 -4.99 -33.18 29.52
CA ILE A 640 -5.87 -33.25 30.68
C ILE A 640 -5.17 -32.71 31.92
N LEU A 641 -5.87 -31.84 32.66
CA LEU A 641 -5.40 -31.26 33.92
C LEU A 641 -5.91 -32.09 35.13
N PHE A 642 -4.98 -32.60 35.90
CA PHE A 642 -5.25 -33.30 37.15
C PHE A 642 -4.89 -32.41 38.33
N TYR A 643 -5.78 -32.29 39.31
CA TYR A 643 -5.48 -31.57 40.55
C TYR A 643 -4.80 -32.48 41.56
N ASP A 644 -4.02 -31.92 42.49
CA ASP A 644 -3.12 -32.64 43.43
C ASP A 644 -3.82 -33.72 44.28
N ASP A 645 -5.13 -33.57 44.53
CA ASP A 645 -5.93 -34.49 45.31
C ASP A 645 -6.37 -35.76 44.55
N THR A 646 -6.05 -35.85 43.25
CA THR A 646 -6.50 -36.94 42.35
C THR A 646 -5.37 -37.73 41.73
N TYR A 647 -4.10 -37.35 41.96
CA TYR A 647 -2.92 -38.00 41.39
C TYR A 647 -2.07 -38.62 42.50
N GLU A 648 -2.54 -39.71 43.08
CA GLU A 648 -1.73 -40.74 43.75
C GLU A 648 -1.81 -42.02 42.91
N ASN A 649 -0.89 -42.14 41.91
CA ASN A 649 -0.32 -43.36 41.32
C ASN A 649 0.16 -43.15 39.90
#